data_df02dc95ae738caf43db9e6b5b8ee3b0
#
_entry.id   df02dc95ae738caf43db9e6b5b8ee3b0
#
_cell.length_a   1.000
_cell.length_b   1.000
_cell.length_c   1.000
_cell.angle_alpha   90.00
_cell.angle_beta   90.00
_cell.angle_gamma   90.00
#
_symmetry.space_group_name_H-M   'P 1'
#
loop_
_entity.id
_entity.type
_entity.pdbx_description
1 polymer ?
#
loop_
_entity_poly.entity_id
_entity_poly.type
_entity_poly.pdbx_seq_one_letter_code
_entity_poly.pdbx_strand_id
1 'polypeptide(L)'
;MPQHFPISALTAALLFAGLAPSTQAASNDTHLDTVTVISTGIRGQERSVADSPAPIDVINSEQLLKTGRAELSEAISRLLPSFNFGTNIAGYNSVTRPLSNRSLGPAYTLVLVNGKRRHNGAVGQRGNIDNSGANAVDIDLIPVSAVDHIEVLKDSAAAQYGSDAVAGVINIILKSSASGGHVESSYGKLYSGQGETIKVAGDEGFKLGESGFLHLSADARKRGTAAWNGKADSSVKAFSDPVKEAAWDRVAIKNGDPEIKAFNVAYNAELPLDALTLYSYATYGEREAEAYNYFRLPTGTAAVPELFPDGYYPLNNIKDRDYQFLFGGKGERADWHWDLSTTYGRNNIHHSSDFNINPSLGTATPTSFDNLATFRFEQWVNNFDLTRRYDSLFGLTSPVQVSAGLEHRWERFSTFAGDPEAYITGSYPAASGAQAAVTLRPEDEVSLIRNNYAAYLDLGFDLTERWFLDLAGRVEHYDDDSGNTFGLKLNSRYELTDQWAVRGTVGTGFRAPSLTQIGYTVADNRVATDVNGNVVPAVTRLTPSDSSLAAALGGDKLKPEKSRNLGFGVTWQPAPRTSITADAYLIDIDDRITLTSNIYDQGNGVITNILQSQGVAPGTWVNYYTNAYDTRTKGLDIVADHSTDFGAWGDVRWSLAFNWNKTSIEDVRDTPASLAGSGITLVGRDREGDLTVASPETKWILGANWKVDDLAVNLQTTRYGSVKTLAVNPSGDRSFGAKWITDLDVAYTFFDQLTVSVGATNLFDVRPDKHAVYSPLGLAPYGNPPFHPGGGYWYSKIAYDF
;
A
#
# COMPACT_ATOMS: atom_id res chain seq x y z
N MET A 1 26.64 16.37 13.02
CA MET A 1 27.77 15.64 12.40
C MET A 1 27.19 14.86 11.24
N PRO A 2 27.74 14.87 10.02
CA PRO A 2 27.21 14.07 8.94
C PRO A 2 27.47 12.59 9.27
N GLN A 3 26.40 11.85 9.53
CA GLN A 3 26.49 10.40 9.69
C GLN A 3 26.81 9.80 8.32
N HIS A 4 27.96 9.16 8.23
CA HIS A 4 28.40 8.45 7.05
C HIS A 4 27.45 7.30 6.76
N PHE A 5 26.92 7.28 5.55
CA PHE A 5 26.34 6.06 4.97
C PHE A 5 27.40 4.95 5.16
N PRO A 6 27.06 3.80 5.69
CA PRO A 6 28.03 2.73 5.76
C PRO A 6 28.43 2.35 4.32
N ILE A 7 29.65 2.75 3.94
CA ILE A 7 30.31 2.33 2.69
C ILE A 7 30.25 0.80 2.53
N SER A 8 30.03 0.06 3.63
CA SER A 8 29.76 -1.36 3.70
C SER A 8 28.58 -1.87 2.87
N ALA A 9 27.51 -1.07 2.63
CA ALA A 9 26.37 -1.52 1.81
C ALA A 9 26.69 -1.48 0.30
N LEU A 10 27.44 -0.46 -0.14
CA LEU A 10 27.96 -0.41 -1.52
C LEU A 10 29.04 -1.49 -1.75
N THR A 11 29.82 -1.82 -0.71
CA THR A 11 30.85 -2.85 -0.76
C THR A 11 30.25 -4.27 -0.75
N ALA A 12 29.10 -4.48 -0.12
CA ALA A 12 28.38 -5.75 -0.17
C ALA A 12 27.78 -6.02 -1.56
N ALA A 13 27.25 -4.98 -2.23
CA ALA A 13 26.75 -5.12 -3.62
C ALA A 13 27.89 -5.35 -4.63
N LEU A 14 29.11 -4.87 -4.36
CA LEU A 14 30.30 -5.10 -5.17
C LEU A 14 31.00 -6.44 -4.90
N LEU A 15 30.77 -7.05 -3.74
CA LEU A 15 31.29 -8.39 -3.40
C LEU A 15 30.53 -9.53 -4.13
N PHE A 16 29.29 -9.31 -4.56
CA PHE A 16 28.57 -10.25 -5.42
C PHE A 16 29.17 -10.35 -6.84
N ALA A 17 29.83 -9.32 -7.33
CA ALA A 17 30.44 -9.28 -8.66
C ALA A 17 31.77 -10.04 -8.77
N GLY A 18 32.24 -10.69 -7.71
CA GLY A 18 33.57 -11.30 -7.64
C GLY A 18 33.63 -12.83 -7.69
N LEU A 19 32.51 -13.51 -7.79
CA LEU A 19 32.45 -14.98 -7.85
C LEU A 19 32.22 -15.45 -9.29
N ALA A 20 33.20 -16.14 -9.82
CA ALA A 20 33.35 -16.51 -11.24
C ALA A 20 32.34 -17.54 -11.78
N PRO A 21 32.06 -17.54 -13.10
CA PRO A 21 30.91 -18.15 -13.72
C PRO A 21 31.06 -19.64 -14.03
N SER A 22 29.93 -20.34 -13.99
CA SER A 22 29.73 -21.56 -14.73
C SER A 22 28.69 -21.31 -15.82
N THR A 23 29.11 -21.30 -17.08
CA THR A 23 28.28 -21.12 -18.24
C THR A 23 27.32 -22.29 -18.44
N GLN A 24 26.04 -22.05 -18.36
CA GLN A 24 25.04 -22.90 -18.97
C GLN A 24 24.03 -22.00 -19.70
N ALA A 25 23.99 -22.12 -21.02
CA ALA A 25 23.11 -21.36 -21.88
C ALA A 25 21.63 -21.71 -21.61
N ALA A 26 20.83 -20.73 -21.33
CA ALA A 26 19.39 -20.89 -21.28
C ALA A 26 18.83 -20.99 -22.70
N SER A 27 18.02 -22.01 -22.95
CA SER A 27 17.33 -22.21 -24.22
C SER A 27 16.19 -21.16 -24.33
N ASN A 28 16.25 -20.34 -25.36
CA ASN A 28 15.17 -19.42 -25.74
C ASN A 28 13.98 -20.21 -26.27
N ASP A 29 13.01 -20.51 -25.43
CA ASP A 29 11.73 -21.05 -25.88
C ASP A 29 10.72 -19.91 -25.91
N THR A 30 10.35 -19.48 -27.11
CA THR A 30 9.41 -18.40 -27.42
C THR A 30 7.94 -18.83 -27.30
N HIS A 31 7.61 -19.75 -26.42
CA HIS A 31 6.23 -19.99 -26.04
C HIS A 31 5.77 -18.88 -25.09
N LEU A 32 4.52 -18.41 -25.28
CA LEU A 32 3.79 -17.78 -24.17
C LEU A 32 3.80 -18.82 -23.06
N ASP A 33 4.74 -18.70 -22.14
CA ASP A 33 4.79 -19.57 -20.99
C ASP A 33 3.44 -19.47 -20.33
N THR A 34 2.76 -20.58 -20.23
CA THR A 34 1.58 -20.74 -19.41
C THR A 34 2.10 -20.56 -17.99
N VAL A 35 2.05 -19.32 -17.47
CA VAL A 35 2.54 -19.04 -16.14
C VAL A 35 1.70 -19.87 -15.19
N THR A 36 2.35 -20.87 -14.60
CA THR A 36 1.73 -21.75 -13.63
C THR A 36 1.53 -20.96 -12.36
N VAL A 37 0.29 -20.74 -11.99
CA VAL A 37 -0.05 -19.97 -10.78
C VAL A 37 0.04 -20.89 -9.58
N ILE A 38 0.90 -20.56 -8.63
CA ILE A 38 1.00 -21.30 -7.37
C ILE A 38 -0.17 -20.88 -6.47
N SER A 39 -1.25 -21.59 -6.55
CA SER A 39 -2.33 -21.78 -5.54
C SER A 39 -2.96 -20.57 -4.83
N THR A 40 -3.08 -19.40 -5.41
CA THR A 40 -3.95 -18.36 -4.81
C THR A 40 -5.44 -18.61 -5.02
N GLY A 41 -5.82 -19.60 -5.76
CA GLY A 41 -7.23 -19.93 -6.02
C GLY A 41 -7.72 -21.18 -5.32
N ILE A 42 -6.91 -22.23 -5.22
CA ILE A 42 -7.23 -23.52 -4.59
C ILE A 42 -5.95 -24.04 -3.99
N ARG A 43 -5.93 -24.32 -2.72
CA ARG A 43 -4.74 -24.80 -2.05
C ARG A 43 -4.34 -26.17 -2.59
N GLY A 44 -3.08 -26.27 -3.04
CA GLY A 44 -2.44 -27.52 -3.46
C GLY A 44 -2.62 -27.92 -4.92
N GLN A 45 -3.14 -27.08 -5.81
CA GLN A 45 -3.10 -27.30 -7.26
C GLN A 45 -2.50 -26.10 -8.00
N GLU A 46 -1.43 -26.36 -8.73
CA GLU A 46 -0.90 -25.40 -9.69
C GLU A 46 -1.84 -25.36 -10.90
N ARG A 47 -2.24 -24.14 -11.31
CA ARG A 47 -3.11 -23.92 -12.48
C ARG A 47 -2.61 -22.74 -13.32
N SER A 48 -2.89 -22.76 -14.60
CA SER A 48 -2.65 -21.59 -15.43
C SER A 48 -3.68 -20.47 -15.09
N VAL A 49 -3.36 -19.25 -15.45
CA VAL A 49 -4.28 -18.11 -15.30
C VAL A 49 -5.62 -18.36 -16.00
N ALA A 50 -5.58 -18.98 -17.17
CA ALA A 50 -6.77 -19.30 -17.96
C ALA A 50 -7.63 -20.41 -17.34
N ASP A 51 -7.02 -21.34 -16.61
CA ASP A 51 -7.69 -22.48 -15.97
C ASP A 51 -8.12 -22.19 -14.54
N SER A 52 -7.78 -21.02 -14.02
CA SER A 52 -8.20 -20.62 -12.70
C SER A 52 -9.71 -20.37 -12.64
N PRO A 53 -10.43 -20.91 -11.63
CA PRO A 53 -11.86 -20.66 -11.43
C PRO A 53 -12.13 -19.23 -10.88
N ALA A 54 -11.09 -18.51 -10.47
CA ALA A 54 -11.16 -17.13 -10.03
C ALA A 54 -10.24 -16.24 -10.90
N PRO A 55 -10.52 -14.95 -11.07
CA PRO A 55 -9.69 -14.04 -11.84
C PRO A 55 -8.34 -13.80 -11.14
N ILE A 56 -7.25 -14.17 -11.80
CA ILE A 56 -5.88 -13.99 -11.31
C ILE A 56 -5.07 -13.28 -12.39
N ASP A 57 -4.29 -12.26 -11.98
CA ASP A 57 -3.23 -11.67 -12.79
C ASP A 57 -1.87 -12.13 -12.27
N VAL A 58 -0.91 -12.29 -13.15
CA VAL A 58 0.48 -12.58 -12.80
C VAL A 58 1.39 -11.53 -13.40
N ILE A 59 2.25 -10.96 -12.58
CA ILE A 59 3.28 -9.99 -12.95
C ILE A 59 4.63 -10.66 -12.73
N ASN A 60 5.40 -10.88 -13.78
CA ASN A 60 6.72 -11.45 -13.66
C ASN A 60 7.79 -10.38 -13.30
N SER A 61 8.97 -10.84 -12.86
CA SER A 61 10.07 -9.96 -12.47
C SER A 61 10.52 -9.03 -13.61
N GLU A 62 10.55 -9.52 -14.85
CA GLU A 62 10.92 -8.73 -16.02
C GLU A 62 9.98 -7.53 -16.21
N GLN A 63 8.66 -7.72 -16.04
CA GLN A 63 7.67 -6.64 -16.12
C GLN A 63 7.87 -5.61 -15.00
N LEU A 64 8.17 -6.06 -13.77
CA LEU A 64 8.45 -5.16 -12.65
C LEU A 64 9.69 -4.30 -12.90
N LEU A 65 10.76 -4.89 -13.41
CA LEU A 65 12.03 -4.20 -13.68
C LEU A 65 11.93 -3.21 -14.85
N LYS A 66 11.02 -3.41 -15.80
CA LYS A 66 10.79 -2.50 -16.95
C LYS A 66 10.01 -1.23 -16.60
N THR A 67 9.41 -1.13 -15.43
CA THR A 67 8.62 0.07 -15.06
C THR A 67 9.46 1.33 -14.84
N GLY A 68 10.78 1.21 -14.77
CA GLY A 68 11.74 2.32 -14.55
C GLY A 68 11.66 2.95 -13.17
N ARG A 69 10.75 2.49 -12.30
CA ARG A 69 10.61 2.96 -10.93
C ARG A 69 11.22 1.97 -9.96
N ALA A 70 11.63 2.50 -8.83
CA ALA A 70 12.32 1.71 -7.81
C ALA A 70 11.38 1.07 -6.79
N GLU A 71 10.10 1.46 -6.73
CA GLU A 71 9.13 1.05 -5.70
C GLU A 71 8.16 -0.02 -6.24
N LEU A 72 7.97 -1.08 -5.47
CA LEU A 72 7.15 -2.24 -5.86
C LEU A 72 5.66 -1.85 -5.98
N SER A 73 5.16 -1.04 -5.05
CA SER A 73 3.77 -0.56 -5.05
C SER A 73 3.46 0.27 -6.30
N GLU A 74 4.35 1.16 -6.71
CA GLU A 74 4.17 1.95 -7.92
C GLU A 74 4.22 1.06 -9.17
N ALA A 75 5.14 0.08 -9.22
CA ALA A 75 5.25 -0.86 -10.32
C ALA A 75 3.94 -1.66 -10.52
N ILE A 76 3.37 -2.23 -9.44
CA ILE A 76 2.10 -2.94 -9.49
C ILE A 76 0.98 -2.04 -9.99
N SER A 77 0.89 -0.81 -9.48
CA SER A 77 -0.17 0.11 -9.89
C SER A 77 -0.09 0.52 -11.37
N ARG A 78 1.11 0.48 -11.97
CA ARG A 78 1.31 0.77 -13.41
C ARG A 78 0.98 -0.41 -14.30
N LEU A 79 1.05 -1.63 -13.79
CA LEU A 79 0.81 -2.85 -14.54
C LEU A 79 -0.64 -3.34 -14.43
N LEU A 80 -1.31 -3.07 -13.31
CA LEU A 80 -2.67 -3.52 -13.04
C LEU A 80 -3.67 -2.36 -13.00
N PRO A 81 -4.72 -2.38 -13.84
CA PRO A 81 -5.65 -1.27 -13.96
C PRO A 81 -6.58 -1.12 -12.74
N SER A 82 -6.86 -2.19 -11.99
CA SER A 82 -7.67 -2.13 -10.78
C SER A 82 -6.96 -1.52 -9.58
N PHE A 83 -5.62 -1.40 -9.63
CA PHE A 83 -4.83 -0.85 -8.55
C PHE A 83 -4.55 0.63 -8.73
N ASN A 84 -4.68 1.37 -7.63
CA ASN A 84 -4.32 2.76 -7.53
C ASN A 84 -3.27 2.94 -6.44
N PHE A 85 -2.42 3.94 -6.63
CA PHE A 85 -1.29 4.25 -5.78
C PHE A 85 -1.51 5.63 -5.16
N GLY A 86 -1.26 5.77 -3.87
CA GLY A 86 -1.42 7.04 -3.16
C GLY A 86 -0.44 8.10 -3.67
N THR A 87 -0.96 9.24 -4.11
CA THR A 87 -0.17 10.38 -4.58
C THR A 87 -0.12 11.53 -3.58
N ASN A 88 -0.47 11.26 -2.32
CA ASN A 88 -0.37 12.26 -1.26
C ASN A 88 1.08 12.68 -1.07
N ILE A 89 1.28 13.99 -1.00
CA ILE A 89 2.57 14.64 -1.11
C ILE A 89 2.97 15.35 0.20
N ALA A 90 2.30 15.06 1.31
CA ALA A 90 2.54 15.74 2.58
C ALA A 90 2.78 14.75 3.74
N GLY A 91 3.78 15.05 4.55
CA GLY A 91 4.06 14.37 5.80
C GLY A 91 4.35 12.86 5.63
N TYR A 92 3.95 12.06 6.60
CA TYR A 92 4.16 10.62 6.63
C TYR A 92 3.56 9.88 5.41
N ASN A 93 2.40 10.32 4.93
CA ASN A 93 1.74 9.72 3.78
C ASN A 93 2.51 9.88 2.46
N SER A 94 3.51 10.75 2.40
CA SER A 94 4.41 10.83 1.25
C SER A 94 5.51 9.76 1.26
N VAL A 95 5.70 9.09 2.38
CA VAL A 95 6.71 8.05 2.61
C VAL A 95 6.13 6.66 2.39
N THR A 96 4.99 6.36 3.04
CA THR A 96 4.26 5.11 2.86
C THR A 96 3.07 5.32 1.93
N ARG A 97 3.07 4.64 0.79
CA ARG A 97 2.08 4.80 -0.26
C ARG A 97 1.42 3.46 -0.57
N PRO A 98 0.52 2.98 0.29
CA PRO A 98 -0.07 1.66 0.12
C PRO A 98 -0.98 1.62 -1.12
N LEU A 99 -1.08 0.42 -1.70
CA LEU A 99 -1.92 0.13 -2.85
C LEU A 99 -3.38 -0.02 -2.44
N SER A 100 -4.28 0.61 -3.18
CA SER A 100 -5.71 0.33 -3.12
C SER A 100 -6.14 -0.46 -4.35
N ASN A 101 -7.00 -1.48 -4.17
CA ASN A 101 -7.53 -2.30 -5.23
C ASN A 101 -9.03 -2.01 -5.41
N ARG A 102 -9.48 -1.84 -6.67
CA ARG A 102 -10.89 -1.62 -7.01
C ARG A 102 -11.52 -0.45 -6.25
N SER A 103 -10.76 0.62 -6.00
CA SER A 103 -11.14 1.78 -5.17
C SER A 103 -11.55 1.45 -3.74
N LEU A 104 -11.28 0.23 -3.28
CA LEU A 104 -11.35 -0.15 -1.88
C LEU A 104 -10.02 0.18 -1.21
N GLY A 105 -10.04 0.61 0.03
CA GLY A 105 -8.85 0.98 0.76
C GLY A 105 -7.81 -0.14 0.85
N PRO A 106 -6.54 0.19 1.13
CA PRO A 106 -5.46 -0.80 1.10
C PRO A 106 -5.61 -1.95 2.11
N ALA A 107 -6.38 -1.76 3.17
CA ALA A 107 -6.64 -2.78 4.17
C ALA A 107 -7.65 -3.87 3.74
N TYR A 108 -8.22 -3.77 2.53
CA TYR A 108 -9.13 -4.79 1.99
C TYR A 108 -8.44 -5.77 1.04
N THR A 109 -7.15 -5.63 0.80
CA THR A 109 -6.35 -6.55 0.00
C THR A 109 -5.28 -7.19 0.87
N LEU A 110 -5.37 -8.50 1.03
CA LEU A 110 -4.40 -9.27 1.80
C LEU A 110 -3.07 -9.37 1.04
N VAL A 111 -1.96 -9.23 1.74
CA VAL A 111 -0.63 -9.45 1.17
C VAL A 111 -0.01 -10.70 1.78
N LEU A 112 0.49 -11.57 0.91
CA LEU A 112 1.23 -12.79 1.24
C LEU A 112 2.64 -12.71 0.66
N VAL A 113 3.57 -13.43 1.30
CA VAL A 113 4.89 -13.76 0.75
C VAL A 113 5.02 -15.26 0.77
N ASN A 114 5.28 -15.88 -0.38
CA ASN A 114 5.29 -17.33 -0.55
C ASN A 114 4.06 -18.01 0.07
N GLY A 115 2.86 -17.42 -0.13
CA GLY A 115 1.60 -17.95 0.38
C GLY A 115 1.34 -17.75 1.88
N LYS A 116 2.24 -17.12 2.63
CA LYS A 116 2.09 -16.87 4.06
C LYS A 116 1.89 -15.37 4.34
N ARG A 117 1.01 -15.05 5.30
CA ARG A 117 0.58 -13.67 5.60
C ARG A 117 1.74 -12.75 5.93
N ARG A 118 1.80 -11.59 5.26
CA ARG A 118 2.66 -10.47 5.60
C ARG A 118 2.04 -9.67 6.75
N HIS A 119 2.86 -9.21 7.69
CA HIS A 119 2.40 -8.34 8.78
C HIS A 119 2.06 -6.93 8.27
N ASN A 120 1.22 -6.24 9.00
CA ASN A 120 0.83 -4.86 8.70
C ASN A 120 1.91 -3.85 9.11
N GLY A 121 1.88 -2.67 8.50
CA GLY A 121 2.66 -1.51 8.93
C GLY A 121 2.17 -0.93 10.27
N ALA A 122 3.03 -0.21 10.96
CA ALA A 122 2.75 0.33 12.29
C ALA A 122 1.85 1.57 12.29
N VAL A 123 1.66 2.26 11.16
CA VAL A 123 0.84 3.48 11.09
C VAL A 123 -0.44 3.22 10.33
N GLY A 124 -1.55 3.63 10.95
CA GLY A 124 -2.88 3.60 10.32
C GLY A 124 -3.03 4.67 9.25
N GLN A 125 -3.76 4.36 8.18
CA GLN A 125 -3.97 5.26 7.05
C GLN A 125 -4.90 6.41 7.41
N ARG A 126 -4.37 7.66 7.32
CA ARG A 126 -5.10 8.90 7.58
C ARG A 126 -4.71 9.96 6.56
N GLY A 127 -5.72 10.69 6.03
CA GLY A 127 -5.46 11.82 5.12
C GLY A 127 -5.14 11.46 3.68
N ASN A 128 -5.37 10.23 3.26
CA ASN A 128 -5.33 9.75 1.87
C ASN A 128 -6.77 9.49 1.37
N ILE A 129 -6.88 8.88 0.21
CA ILE A 129 -8.13 8.37 -0.38
C ILE A 129 -8.89 7.46 0.61
N ASP A 130 -8.17 6.83 1.54
CA ASP A 130 -8.75 6.05 2.63
C ASP A 130 -8.41 6.67 3.98
N ASN A 131 -9.42 7.20 4.67
CA ASN A 131 -9.36 7.71 6.03
C ASN A 131 -9.82 6.66 7.06
N SER A 132 -9.77 5.39 6.71
CA SER A 132 -10.22 4.30 7.59
C SER A 132 -9.39 4.15 8.86
N GLY A 133 -8.14 4.60 8.84
CA GLY A 133 -7.18 4.40 9.94
C GLY A 133 -6.65 2.98 10.06
N ALA A 134 -7.01 2.12 9.12
CA ALA A 134 -6.53 0.73 9.12
C ALA A 134 -5.03 0.67 8.83
N ASN A 135 -4.36 -0.32 9.39
CA ASN A 135 -2.98 -0.61 9.08
C ASN A 135 -2.88 -1.33 7.72
N ALA A 136 -2.12 -0.77 6.81
CA ALA A 136 -1.84 -1.38 5.52
C ALA A 136 -0.44 -2.02 5.53
N VAL A 137 -0.25 -3.03 4.69
CA VAL A 137 1.07 -3.63 4.45
C VAL A 137 1.91 -2.68 3.58
N ASP A 138 3.15 -2.43 3.98
CA ASP A 138 4.14 -1.74 3.16
C ASP A 138 5.00 -2.76 2.40
N ILE A 139 4.75 -2.91 1.10
CA ILE A 139 5.49 -3.84 0.24
C ILE A 139 6.78 -3.26 -0.31
N ASP A 140 7.00 -1.95 -0.20
CA ASP A 140 8.20 -1.27 -0.70
C ASP A 140 9.45 -1.52 0.17
N LEU A 141 9.27 -2.23 1.29
CA LEU A 141 10.33 -2.73 2.17
C LEU A 141 10.72 -4.19 1.86
N ILE A 142 10.20 -4.75 0.75
CA ILE A 142 10.64 -6.03 0.17
C ILE A 142 11.53 -5.70 -1.05
N PRO A 143 12.75 -6.27 -1.16
CA PRO A 143 13.60 -5.99 -2.32
C PRO A 143 12.94 -6.49 -3.61
N VAL A 144 12.84 -5.63 -4.62
CA VAL A 144 12.28 -6.00 -5.93
C VAL A 144 13.12 -7.12 -6.58
N SER A 145 14.43 -7.12 -6.34
CA SER A 145 15.35 -8.18 -6.79
C SER A 145 15.02 -9.56 -6.23
N ALA A 146 14.34 -9.65 -5.08
CA ALA A 146 13.91 -10.91 -4.49
C ALA A 146 12.67 -11.51 -5.14
N VAL A 147 11.94 -10.74 -5.94
CA VAL A 147 10.63 -11.15 -6.48
C VAL A 147 10.82 -11.94 -7.77
N ASP A 148 10.30 -13.16 -7.80
CA ASP A 148 10.18 -13.97 -9.01
C ASP A 148 8.97 -13.53 -9.83
N HIS A 149 7.79 -13.55 -9.18
CA HIS A 149 6.55 -13.02 -9.74
C HIS A 149 5.58 -12.61 -8.63
N ILE A 150 4.53 -11.92 -9.03
CA ILE A 150 3.43 -11.54 -8.13
C ILE A 150 2.14 -12.10 -8.72
N GLU A 151 1.42 -12.86 -7.90
CA GLU A 151 0.08 -13.33 -8.21
C GLU A 151 -0.94 -12.39 -7.55
N VAL A 152 -1.92 -11.95 -8.31
CA VAL A 152 -2.98 -11.09 -7.81
C VAL A 152 -4.33 -11.75 -8.05
N LEU A 153 -4.86 -12.34 -6.99
CA LEU A 153 -6.23 -12.85 -6.98
C LEU A 153 -7.20 -11.67 -6.81
N LYS A 154 -8.03 -11.46 -7.81
CA LYS A 154 -9.00 -10.35 -7.87
C LYS A 154 -10.39 -10.75 -7.39
N ASP A 155 -10.47 -11.56 -6.35
CA ASP A 155 -11.74 -12.02 -5.79
C ASP A 155 -11.63 -12.16 -4.27
N SER A 156 -12.77 -12.19 -3.57
CA SER A 156 -12.77 -12.46 -2.14
C SER A 156 -12.16 -13.83 -1.85
N ALA A 157 -11.20 -13.85 -0.95
CA ALA A 157 -10.53 -15.08 -0.53
C ALA A 157 -10.54 -15.25 1.00
N ALA A 158 -11.46 -14.58 1.69
CA ALA A 158 -11.54 -14.64 3.15
C ALA A 158 -11.84 -16.06 3.66
N ALA A 159 -12.55 -16.89 2.89
CA ALA A 159 -12.78 -18.30 3.22
C ALA A 159 -11.51 -19.15 3.19
N GLN A 160 -10.48 -18.74 2.44
CA GLN A 160 -9.20 -19.47 2.31
C GLN A 160 -8.09 -18.86 3.16
N TYR A 161 -8.01 -17.52 3.20
CA TYR A 161 -6.89 -16.79 3.81
C TYR A 161 -7.29 -15.92 5.02
N GLY A 162 -8.59 -15.82 5.32
CA GLY A 162 -9.10 -15.09 6.48
C GLY A 162 -9.30 -13.59 6.25
N SER A 163 -9.35 -12.84 7.35
CA SER A 163 -9.55 -11.39 7.39
C SER A 163 -8.67 -10.66 6.37
N ASP A 164 -9.18 -9.54 5.85
CA ASP A 164 -8.53 -8.58 4.94
C ASP A 164 -8.56 -8.98 3.46
N ALA A 165 -8.84 -10.24 3.12
CA ALA A 165 -8.97 -10.70 1.73
C ALA A 165 -10.37 -10.43 1.12
N VAL A 166 -10.85 -9.17 1.24
CA VAL A 166 -12.18 -8.73 0.76
C VAL A 166 -12.14 -8.35 -0.72
N ALA A 167 -11.16 -7.53 -1.11
CA ALA A 167 -10.98 -7.05 -2.49
C ALA A 167 -10.04 -7.97 -3.31
N GLY A 168 -9.33 -8.87 -2.66
CA GLY A 168 -8.38 -9.78 -3.28
C GLY A 168 -7.16 -10.09 -2.43
N VAL A 169 -6.21 -10.76 -3.05
CA VAL A 169 -4.93 -11.16 -2.45
C VAL A 169 -3.79 -10.80 -3.38
N ILE A 170 -2.73 -10.22 -2.85
CA ILE A 170 -1.42 -10.07 -3.51
C ILE A 170 -0.49 -11.11 -2.90
N ASN A 171 -0.01 -12.06 -3.68
CA ASN A 171 0.96 -13.07 -3.24
C ASN A 171 2.29 -12.82 -3.94
N ILE A 172 3.29 -12.41 -3.18
CA ILE A 172 4.64 -12.13 -3.66
C ILE A 172 5.44 -13.43 -3.55
N ILE A 173 5.81 -13.98 -4.70
CA ILE A 173 6.64 -15.18 -4.77
C ILE A 173 8.09 -14.75 -4.87
N LEU A 174 8.91 -15.29 -3.96
CA LEU A 174 10.33 -15.02 -3.92
C LEU A 174 11.09 -15.99 -4.84
N LYS A 175 12.18 -15.50 -5.44
CA LYS A 175 13.08 -16.30 -6.27
C LYS A 175 13.58 -17.53 -5.53
N SER A 176 13.71 -18.64 -6.25
CA SER A 176 14.06 -19.97 -5.73
C SER A 176 15.15 -20.67 -6.54
N SER A 177 15.84 -19.95 -7.42
CA SER A 177 16.95 -20.55 -8.18
C SER A 177 18.12 -20.93 -7.27
N ALA A 178 18.74 -22.08 -7.58
CA ALA A 178 19.91 -22.62 -6.87
C ALA A 178 21.25 -22.24 -7.54
N SER A 179 21.21 -21.40 -8.56
CA SER A 179 22.40 -20.90 -9.28
C SER A 179 22.03 -19.71 -10.15
N GLY A 180 23.03 -18.99 -10.61
CA GLY A 180 22.88 -17.78 -11.39
C GLY A 180 22.48 -16.59 -10.53
N GLY A 181 22.65 -15.42 -11.08
CA GLY A 181 22.34 -14.18 -10.38
C GLY A 181 22.12 -13.02 -11.34
N HIS A 182 21.64 -11.93 -10.79
CA HIS A 182 21.37 -10.68 -11.48
C HIS A 182 21.90 -9.50 -10.67
N VAL A 183 22.55 -8.56 -11.34
CA VAL A 183 22.95 -7.28 -10.71
C VAL A 183 22.50 -6.15 -11.61
N GLU A 184 21.83 -5.15 -11.06
CA GLU A 184 21.45 -3.95 -11.79
C GLU A 184 21.85 -2.67 -11.06
N SER A 185 22.14 -1.64 -11.84
CA SER A 185 22.29 -0.26 -11.36
C SER A 185 21.48 0.66 -12.24
N SER A 186 20.74 1.59 -11.63
CA SER A 186 19.97 2.57 -12.38
C SER A 186 20.17 3.98 -11.82
N TYR A 187 20.07 4.95 -12.73
CA TYR A 187 20.10 6.37 -12.46
C TYR A 187 18.97 7.06 -13.22
N GLY A 188 18.25 7.96 -12.56
CA GLY A 188 17.22 8.74 -13.23
C GLY A 188 16.83 9.99 -12.45
N LYS A 189 16.06 10.86 -13.07
CA LYS A 189 15.50 12.05 -12.46
C LYS A 189 14.30 12.61 -13.25
N LEU A 190 13.51 13.45 -12.60
CA LEU A 190 12.44 14.20 -13.25
C LEU A 190 12.99 15.15 -14.31
N TYR A 191 12.19 15.47 -15.32
CA TYR A 191 12.54 16.46 -16.35
C TYR A 191 12.78 17.85 -15.74
N SER A 192 12.21 18.15 -14.57
CA SER A 192 12.52 19.34 -13.79
C SER A 192 13.95 19.38 -13.23
N GLY A 193 14.70 18.29 -13.34
CA GLY A 193 16.03 18.13 -12.75
C GLY A 193 16.05 17.72 -11.26
N GLN A 194 14.87 17.60 -10.63
CA GLN A 194 14.70 17.18 -9.23
C GLN A 194 14.49 15.66 -9.12
N GLY A 195 14.45 15.15 -7.89
CA GLY A 195 14.12 13.75 -7.63
C GLY A 195 15.14 12.78 -8.20
N GLU A 196 16.41 13.15 -8.21
CA GLU A 196 17.51 12.27 -8.63
C GLU A 196 17.45 10.96 -7.85
N THR A 197 17.42 9.86 -8.59
CA THR A 197 17.28 8.52 -7.99
C THR A 197 18.44 7.65 -8.48
N ILE A 198 19.12 7.02 -7.51
CA ILE A 198 20.14 5.99 -7.76
C ILE A 198 19.64 4.73 -7.08
N LYS A 199 19.66 3.62 -7.79
CA LYS A 199 19.37 2.29 -7.24
C LYS A 199 20.46 1.32 -7.65
N VAL A 200 20.83 0.43 -6.74
CA VAL A 200 21.64 -0.76 -7.00
C VAL A 200 20.90 -1.93 -6.41
N ALA A 201 20.76 -3.01 -7.18
CA ALA A 201 20.07 -4.22 -6.74
C ALA A 201 20.78 -5.44 -7.27
N GLY A 202 20.65 -6.56 -6.58
CA GLY A 202 21.20 -7.83 -7.06
C GLY A 202 20.63 -9.00 -6.29
N ASP A 203 20.75 -10.15 -6.91
CA ASP A 203 20.35 -11.43 -6.34
C ASP A 203 21.25 -12.57 -6.87
N GLU A 204 21.36 -13.65 -6.10
CA GLU A 204 22.14 -14.82 -6.47
C GLU A 204 21.60 -16.07 -5.78
N GLY A 205 21.56 -17.17 -6.55
CA GLY A 205 21.14 -18.49 -6.10
C GLY A 205 22.33 -19.40 -5.76
N PHE A 206 22.18 -20.17 -4.71
CA PHE A 206 23.16 -21.14 -4.24
C PHE A 206 22.50 -22.49 -4.00
N LYS A 207 23.22 -23.57 -4.31
CA LYS A 207 22.77 -24.91 -3.94
C LYS A 207 22.86 -25.12 -2.44
N LEU A 208 21.83 -25.70 -1.87
CA LEU A 208 21.75 -26.10 -0.47
C LEU A 208 21.52 -27.63 -0.40
N GLY A 209 22.54 -28.38 -0.02
CA GLY A 209 22.49 -29.83 -0.10
C GLY A 209 22.51 -30.35 -1.55
N GLU A 210 21.82 -31.48 -1.82
CA GLU A 210 21.77 -32.10 -3.16
C GLU A 210 20.75 -31.48 -4.09
N SER A 211 19.56 -31.10 -3.55
CA SER A 211 18.42 -30.61 -4.32
C SER A 211 17.77 -29.34 -3.75
N GLY A 212 18.30 -28.78 -2.67
CA GLY A 212 17.82 -27.56 -2.08
C GLY A 212 18.45 -26.29 -2.68
N PHE A 213 17.92 -25.16 -2.30
CA PHE A 213 18.42 -23.85 -2.71
C PHE A 213 18.49 -22.87 -1.54
N LEU A 214 19.37 -21.90 -1.68
CA LEU A 214 19.40 -20.64 -0.93
C LEU A 214 19.52 -19.52 -1.95
N HIS A 215 18.51 -18.65 -2.02
CA HIS A 215 18.52 -17.47 -2.88
C HIS A 215 18.63 -16.22 -2.03
N LEU A 216 19.62 -15.37 -2.30
CA LEU A 216 19.88 -14.12 -1.59
C LEU A 216 19.57 -12.93 -2.49
N SER A 217 19.00 -11.88 -1.94
CA SER A 217 18.66 -10.67 -2.69
C SER A 217 18.89 -9.44 -1.85
N ALA A 218 19.32 -8.35 -2.48
CA ALA A 218 19.49 -7.06 -1.83
C ALA A 218 19.23 -5.92 -2.80
N ASP A 219 18.70 -4.81 -2.29
CA ASP A 219 18.67 -3.52 -3.00
C ASP A 219 19.01 -2.34 -2.08
N ALA A 220 19.58 -1.30 -2.66
CA ALA A 220 19.83 -0.03 -2.02
C ALA A 220 19.38 1.10 -2.94
N ARG A 221 18.71 2.11 -2.39
CA ARG A 221 18.17 3.23 -3.14
C ARG A 221 18.38 4.55 -2.41
N LYS A 222 18.75 5.56 -3.18
CA LYS A 222 18.67 6.96 -2.74
C LYS A 222 17.85 7.75 -3.75
N ARG A 223 16.83 8.46 -3.27
CA ARG A 223 16.04 9.42 -4.03
C ARG A 223 16.13 10.80 -3.39
N GLY A 224 16.48 11.82 -4.16
CA GLY A 224 16.48 13.21 -3.71
C GLY A 224 15.07 13.80 -3.67
N THR A 225 14.91 14.90 -2.96
CA THR A 225 13.65 15.63 -2.86
C THR A 225 13.16 16.13 -4.22
N ALA A 226 11.87 16.02 -4.48
CA ALA A 226 11.21 16.71 -5.57
C ALA A 226 9.99 17.45 -5.04
N ALA A 227 9.98 18.78 -5.17
CA ALA A 227 8.93 19.63 -4.66
C ALA A 227 8.23 20.38 -5.79
N TRP A 228 6.92 20.44 -5.74
CA TRP A 228 6.07 21.22 -6.63
C TRP A 228 5.29 22.23 -5.80
N ASN A 229 5.94 23.35 -5.56
CA ASN A 229 5.49 24.37 -4.62
C ASN A 229 4.45 25.31 -5.25
N GLY A 230 3.42 25.62 -4.43
CA GLY A 230 2.62 26.82 -4.62
C GLY A 230 3.24 28.03 -3.90
N LYS A 231 3.03 29.23 -4.40
CA LYS A 231 3.40 30.45 -3.70
C LYS A 231 2.26 30.88 -2.77
N ALA A 232 2.61 31.42 -1.60
CA ALA A 232 1.65 32.01 -0.71
C ALA A 232 0.95 33.22 -1.35
N ASP A 233 -0.34 33.39 -1.05
CA ASP A 233 -1.14 34.53 -1.52
C ASP A 233 -0.54 35.87 -1.03
N SER A 234 -0.77 36.94 -1.78
CA SER A 234 -0.28 38.29 -1.46
C SER A 234 -0.82 38.84 -0.13
N SER A 235 -1.93 38.30 0.36
CA SER A 235 -2.48 38.64 1.67
C SER A 235 -1.65 38.10 2.84
N VAL A 236 -0.87 37.02 2.63
CA VAL A 236 0.02 36.47 3.66
C VAL A 236 1.24 37.35 3.79
N LYS A 237 1.50 37.84 4.98
CA LYS A 237 2.67 38.61 5.34
C LYS A 237 3.62 37.77 6.18
N ALA A 238 4.81 37.49 5.64
CA ALA A 238 5.84 36.75 6.37
C ALA A 238 6.66 37.70 7.26
N PHE A 239 6.92 38.92 6.80
CA PHE A 239 7.79 39.87 7.49
C PHE A 239 7.10 41.19 7.78
N SER A 240 7.38 41.79 8.93
CA SER A 240 6.99 43.15 9.24
C SER A 240 7.89 44.19 8.54
N ASP A 241 9.13 43.81 8.22
CA ASP A 241 10.08 44.61 7.45
C ASP A 241 9.69 44.60 5.96
N PRO A 242 9.38 45.77 5.34
CA PRO A 242 9.00 45.83 3.93
C PRO A 242 10.06 45.34 2.95
N VAL A 243 11.34 45.45 3.29
CA VAL A 243 12.45 44.99 2.42
C VAL A 243 12.51 43.48 2.42
N LYS A 244 12.46 42.86 3.59
CA LYS A 244 12.39 41.39 3.73
C LYS A 244 11.14 40.83 3.09
N GLU A 245 9.97 41.46 3.32
CA GLU A 245 8.71 41.02 2.71
C GLU A 245 8.76 41.05 1.18
N ALA A 246 9.33 42.10 0.61
CA ALA A 246 9.48 42.21 -0.85
C ALA A 246 10.50 41.22 -1.45
N ALA A 247 11.49 40.80 -0.67
CA ALA A 247 12.49 39.84 -1.07
C ALA A 247 12.05 38.38 -0.88
N TRP A 248 10.95 38.12 -0.15
CA TRP A 248 10.46 36.79 0.09
C TRP A 248 9.95 36.13 -1.18
N ASP A 249 10.43 34.92 -1.49
CA ASP A 249 10.03 34.16 -2.66
C ASP A 249 8.58 33.61 -2.60
N ARG A 250 7.93 33.77 -1.44
CA ARG A 250 6.58 33.36 -1.12
C ARG A 250 6.35 31.85 -1.15
N VAL A 251 7.40 31.04 -1.11
CA VAL A 251 7.29 29.62 -0.98
C VAL A 251 7.05 29.30 0.50
N ALA A 252 5.82 29.00 0.88
CA ALA A 252 5.44 28.64 2.25
C ALA A 252 5.26 27.15 2.45
N ILE A 253 5.28 26.36 1.36
CA ILE A 253 5.06 24.91 1.37
C ILE A 253 6.05 24.27 0.41
N LYS A 254 6.72 23.22 0.87
CA LYS A 254 7.61 22.38 0.06
C LYS A 254 7.07 20.96 0.01
N ASN A 255 5.87 20.81 -0.57
CA ASN A 255 5.25 19.50 -0.73
C ASN A 255 5.75 18.82 -2.00
N GLY A 256 5.94 17.50 -1.92
CA GLY A 256 6.39 16.68 -3.03
C GLY A 256 6.94 15.34 -2.55
N ASP A 257 7.79 14.74 -3.36
CA ASP A 257 8.51 13.55 -2.95
C ASP A 257 9.57 13.90 -1.90
N PRO A 258 9.60 13.18 -0.76
CA PRO A 258 10.66 13.35 0.24
C PRO A 258 12.00 12.82 -0.27
N GLU A 259 13.09 13.24 0.35
CA GLU A 259 14.35 12.49 0.25
C GLU A 259 14.12 11.11 0.88
N ILE A 260 14.59 10.06 0.21
CA ILE A 260 14.52 8.69 0.72
C ILE A 260 15.88 8.03 0.55
N LYS A 261 16.31 7.33 1.60
CA LYS A 261 17.40 6.35 1.60
C LYS A 261 16.80 5.04 2.07
N ALA A 262 16.90 4.00 1.26
CA ALA A 262 16.35 2.69 1.60
C ALA A 262 17.38 1.59 1.32
N PHE A 263 17.35 0.56 2.17
CA PHE A 263 18.13 -0.65 2.02
C PHE A 263 17.26 -1.84 2.39
N ASN A 264 17.16 -2.81 1.49
CA ASN A 264 16.35 -4.00 1.67
C ASN A 264 17.19 -5.24 1.38
N VAL A 265 16.98 -6.31 2.15
CA VAL A 265 17.58 -7.63 1.92
C VAL A 265 16.55 -8.71 2.13
N ALA A 266 16.70 -9.81 1.40
CA ALA A 266 15.87 -10.99 1.56
C ALA A 266 16.68 -12.25 1.32
N TYR A 267 16.23 -13.35 1.92
CA TYR A 267 16.59 -14.68 1.49
C TYR A 267 15.36 -15.55 1.36
N ASN A 268 15.46 -16.57 0.51
CA ASN A 268 14.53 -17.66 0.36
C ASN A 268 15.30 -18.97 0.27
N ALA A 269 14.95 -19.97 1.07
CA ALA A 269 15.68 -21.22 1.17
C ALA A 269 14.77 -22.42 1.33
N GLU A 270 15.13 -23.52 0.69
CA GLU A 270 14.47 -24.81 0.86
C GLU A 270 15.52 -25.92 0.89
N LEU A 271 15.36 -26.85 1.84
CA LEU A 271 16.22 -27.98 2.04
C LEU A 271 15.40 -29.28 2.11
N PRO A 272 15.28 -30.04 1.01
CA PRO A 272 14.69 -31.38 1.02
C PRO A 272 15.53 -32.36 1.82
N LEU A 273 14.89 -33.11 2.74
CA LEU A 273 15.47 -34.14 3.60
C LEU A 273 14.57 -35.39 3.54
N ASP A 274 14.78 -36.27 2.56
CA ASP A 274 13.95 -37.46 2.34
C ASP A 274 12.43 -37.16 2.36
N ALA A 275 11.75 -37.50 3.46
CA ALA A 275 10.30 -37.30 3.63
C ALA A 275 9.92 -35.94 4.20
N LEU A 276 10.86 -35.08 4.54
CA LEU A 276 10.67 -33.76 5.12
C LEU A 276 11.42 -32.73 4.26
N THR A 277 10.73 -31.66 3.91
CA THR A 277 11.38 -30.47 3.32
C THR A 277 11.30 -29.33 4.33
N LEU A 278 12.47 -28.84 4.75
CA LEU A 278 12.55 -27.60 5.55
C LEU A 278 12.60 -26.41 4.62
N TYR A 279 11.91 -25.34 5.00
CA TYR A 279 11.94 -24.10 4.22
C TYR A 279 11.94 -22.88 5.14
N SER A 280 12.52 -21.81 4.66
CA SER A 280 12.63 -20.56 5.41
C SER A 280 12.79 -19.38 4.46
N TYR A 281 12.21 -18.24 4.82
CA TYR A 281 12.57 -16.97 4.20
C TYR A 281 12.64 -15.85 5.24
N ALA A 282 13.39 -14.81 4.93
CA ALA A 282 13.29 -13.55 5.65
C ALA A 282 13.38 -12.37 4.70
N THR A 283 12.76 -11.27 5.12
CA THR A 283 12.92 -9.93 4.53
C THR A 283 13.29 -8.96 5.63
N TYR A 284 14.21 -8.05 5.34
CA TYR A 284 14.54 -6.89 6.17
C TYR A 284 14.60 -5.66 5.29
N GLY A 285 13.93 -4.59 5.71
CA GLY A 285 13.96 -3.28 5.07
C GLY A 285 14.20 -2.17 6.07
N GLU A 286 15.05 -1.21 5.71
CA GLU A 286 15.23 0.05 6.42
C GLU A 286 15.06 1.20 5.44
N ARG A 287 14.21 2.17 5.81
CA ARG A 287 13.97 3.38 5.04
C ARG A 287 14.10 4.59 5.95
N GLU A 288 14.92 5.55 5.53
CA GLU A 288 15.01 6.89 6.11
C GLU A 288 14.42 7.88 5.11
N ALA A 289 13.54 8.75 5.59
CA ALA A 289 12.89 9.75 4.77
C ALA A 289 12.89 11.12 5.45
N GLU A 290 13.13 12.18 4.66
CA GLU A 290 13.12 13.57 5.11
C GLU A 290 12.02 14.33 4.34
N ALA A 291 11.01 14.81 5.06
CA ALA A 291 9.86 15.52 4.50
C ALA A 291 9.67 16.89 5.17
N TYR A 292 9.64 17.94 4.37
CA TYR A 292 9.35 19.29 4.87
C TYR A 292 7.90 19.41 5.33
N ASN A 293 7.72 20.15 6.44
CA ASN A 293 6.43 20.67 6.86
C ASN A 293 6.25 22.12 6.35
N TYR A 294 5.11 22.74 6.66
CA TYR A 294 4.82 24.10 6.26
C TYR A 294 5.78 25.09 6.90
N PHE A 295 6.08 26.18 6.16
CA PHE A 295 6.84 27.30 6.67
C PHE A 295 6.17 27.94 7.88
N ARG A 296 6.92 28.11 8.93
CA ARG A 296 6.51 28.86 10.12
C ARG A 296 6.93 30.30 9.95
N LEU A 297 5.93 31.16 9.75
CA LEU A 297 6.13 32.59 9.56
C LEU A 297 6.77 33.21 10.79
N PRO A 298 7.76 34.10 10.66
CA PRO A 298 8.40 34.77 11.81
C PRO A 298 7.43 35.68 12.58
N THR A 299 6.30 36.08 11.99
CA THR A 299 5.22 36.84 12.60
C THR A 299 4.08 35.99 13.14
N GLY A 300 4.16 34.67 12.98
CA GLY A 300 3.11 33.71 13.37
C GLY A 300 3.17 33.31 14.85
N THR A 301 2.10 32.67 15.33
CA THR A 301 2.00 32.15 16.71
C THR A 301 2.97 31.01 17.01
N ALA A 302 3.56 30.40 15.97
CA ALA A 302 4.59 29.37 16.09
C ALA A 302 6.02 29.93 16.01
N ALA A 303 6.18 31.27 16.09
CA ALA A 303 7.47 31.92 15.99
C ALA A 303 8.15 32.11 17.34
N VAL A 304 9.47 31.96 17.35
CA VAL A 304 10.37 32.49 18.37
C VAL A 304 11.46 33.24 17.59
N PRO A 305 11.24 34.55 17.31
CA PRO A 305 12.11 35.34 16.43
C PRO A 305 13.57 35.39 16.87
N GLU A 306 13.84 35.20 18.18
CA GLU A 306 15.17 35.14 18.73
C GLU A 306 15.97 33.91 18.24
N LEU A 307 15.29 32.83 17.89
CA LEU A 307 15.88 31.60 17.34
C LEU A 307 15.81 31.57 15.81
N PHE A 308 14.66 31.97 15.24
CA PHE A 308 14.41 31.94 13.80
C PHE A 308 13.84 33.28 13.32
N PRO A 309 14.70 34.32 13.20
CA PRO A 309 14.25 35.66 12.83
C PRO A 309 13.67 35.76 11.43
N ASP A 310 13.98 34.81 10.55
CA ASP A 310 13.49 34.74 9.17
C ASP A 310 12.47 33.62 8.97
N GLY A 311 11.93 33.04 10.05
CA GLY A 311 11.05 31.87 10.00
C GLY A 311 11.82 30.56 9.75
N TYR A 312 11.08 29.44 9.66
CA TYR A 312 11.72 28.13 9.50
C TYR A 312 10.76 27.11 8.83
N TYR A 313 11.36 26.09 8.24
CA TYR A 313 10.65 24.91 7.76
C TYR A 313 11.00 23.74 8.68
N PRO A 314 10.08 23.25 9.51
CA PRO A 314 10.31 22.01 10.24
C PRO A 314 10.56 20.86 9.26
N LEU A 315 11.57 20.06 9.52
CA LEU A 315 11.92 18.88 8.75
C LEU A 315 11.53 17.63 9.54
N ASN A 316 10.62 16.83 9.01
CA ASN A 316 10.26 15.54 9.59
C ASN A 316 11.22 14.48 9.10
N ASN A 317 11.85 13.78 10.03
CA ASN A 317 12.70 12.65 9.76
C ASN A 317 11.96 11.39 10.21
N ILE A 318 11.81 10.45 9.29
CA ILE A 318 11.09 9.19 9.50
C ILE A 318 12.09 8.07 9.28
N LYS A 319 12.27 7.24 10.31
CA LYS A 319 13.05 6.01 10.22
C LYS A 319 12.13 4.82 10.38
N ASP A 320 12.01 4.05 9.30
CA ASP A 320 11.14 2.90 9.18
C ASP A 320 11.99 1.63 9.08
N ARG A 321 11.76 0.69 9.99
CA ARG A 321 12.41 -0.62 10.02
C ARG A 321 11.38 -1.70 10.02
N ASP A 322 11.53 -2.62 9.09
CA ASP A 322 10.60 -3.70 8.85
C ASP A 322 11.35 -5.02 8.71
N TYR A 323 10.84 -6.09 9.29
CA TYR A 323 11.35 -7.43 9.04
C TYR A 323 10.29 -8.50 9.20
N GLN A 324 10.43 -9.56 8.44
CA GLN A 324 9.65 -10.77 8.58
C GLN A 324 10.58 -11.98 8.46
N PHE A 325 10.36 -12.95 9.29
CA PHE A 325 11.05 -14.23 9.26
C PHE A 325 10.03 -15.36 9.29
N LEU A 326 10.22 -16.35 8.43
CA LEU A 326 9.42 -17.57 8.40
C LEU A 326 10.34 -18.78 8.50
N PHE A 327 9.90 -19.78 9.23
CA PHE A 327 10.45 -21.12 9.23
C PHE A 327 9.31 -22.14 9.17
N GLY A 328 9.49 -23.21 8.37
CA GLY A 328 8.50 -24.25 8.21
C GLY A 328 9.08 -25.58 7.79
N GLY A 329 8.25 -26.59 7.88
CA GLY A 329 8.50 -27.92 7.37
C GLY A 329 7.25 -28.45 6.68
N LYS A 330 7.46 -29.09 5.53
CA LYS A 330 6.40 -29.69 4.72
C LYS A 330 6.79 -31.10 4.30
N GLY A 331 5.83 -31.95 4.04
CA GLY A 331 6.10 -33.30 3.60
C GLY A 331 4.84 -34.06 3.26
N GLU A 332 5.00 -35.34 2.97
CA GLU A 332 3.89 -36.23 2.63
C GLU A 332 3.88 -37.45 3.57
N ARG A 333 2.68 -37.83 4.04
CA ARG A 333 2.47 -39.03 4.83
C ARG A 333 1.09 -39.62 4.57
N ALA A 334 1.01 -40.84 4.12
CA ALA A 334 -0.23 -41.56 3.81
C ALA A 334 -1.14 -40.78 2.86
N ASP A 335 -0.57 -40.27 1.76
CA ASP A 335 -1.17 -39.43 0.71
C ASP A 335 -1.67 -38.03 1.22
N TRP A 336 -1.37 -37.65 2.45
CA TRP A 336 -1.59 -36.31 2.97
C TRP A 336 -0.33 -35.49 2.82
N HIS A 337 -0.43 -34.40 2.06
CA HIS A 337 0.55 -33.34 2.10
C HIS A 337 0.28 -32.48 3.33
N TRP A 338 1.30 -32.24 4.13
CA TRP A 338 1.21 -31.41 5.33
C TRP A 338 2.22 -30.27 5.28
N ASP A 339 1.87 -29.14 5.82
CA ASP A 339 2.73 -27.97 6.00
C ASP A 339 2.53 -27.37 7.39
N LEU A 340 3.62 -27.22 8.12
CA LEU A 340 3.64 -26.57 9.43
C LEU A 340 4.63 -25.42 9.40
N SER A 341 4.16 -24.22 9.71
CA SER A 341 5.01 -23.02 9.66
C SER A 341 4.74 -22.04 10.77
N THR A 342 5.77 -21.27 11.10
CA THR A 342 5.70 -20.12 12.00
C THR A 342 6.30 -18.91 11.31
N THR A 343 5.61 -17.76 11.40
CA THR A 343 6.02 -16.51 10.78
C THR A 343 5.96 -15.40 11.83
N TYR A 344 7.06 -14.69 12.04
CA TYR A 344 7.09 -13.49 12.86
C TYR A 344 7.48 -12.28 12.03
N GLY A 345 6.74 -11.18 12.19
CA GLY A 345 7.03 -9.92 11.51
C GLY A 345 6.85 -8.72 12.42
N ARG A 346 7.61 -7.67 12.13
CA ARG A 346 7.56 -6.43 12.90
C ARG A 346 7.88 -5.25 12.01
N ASN A 347 7.05 -4.20 12.11
CA ASN A 347 7.32 -2.88 11.59
C ASN A 347 7.48 -1.89 12.75
N ASN A 348 8.50 -1.03 12.68
CA ASN A 348 8.79 0.00 13.69
C ASN A 348 9.13 1.31 13.01
N ILE A 349 8.33 2.33 13.27
CA ILE A 349 8.46 3.67 12.70
C ILE A 349 8.78 4.65 13.79
N HIS A 350 9.88 5.35 13.62
CA HIS A 350 10.38 6.36 14.54
C HIS A 350 10.36 7.73 13.86
N HIS A 351 9.76 8.71 14.53
CA HIS A 351 9.68 10.09 14.08
C HIS A 351 10.62 10.96 14.90
N SER A 352 11.48 11.69 14.22
CA SER A 352 12.32 12.77 14.78
C SER A 352 12.13 14.03 13.92
N SER A 353 12.69 15.14 14.31
CA SER A 353 12.55 16.38 13.55
C SER A 353 13.72 17.33 13.77
N ASP A 354 14.18 17.97 12.68
CA ASP A 354 15.14 19.06 12.69
C ASP A 354 14.48 20.39 12.32
N PHE A 355 15.16 21.49 12.62
CA PHE A 355 14.63 22.83 12.40
C PHE A 355 13.22 22.99 12.97
N ASN A 356 12.99 22.44 14.15
CA ASN A 356 11.69 22.38 14.79
C ASN A 356 11.83 22.86 16.24
N ILE A 357 10.82 23.54 16.73
CA ILE A 357 10.77 24.09 18.10
C ILE A 357 9.42 23.81 18.74
N ASN A 358 9.40 23.81 20.05
CA ASN A 358 8.19 24.04 20.86
C ASN A 358 8.14 25.54 21.24
N PRO A 359 7.38 26.35 20.50
CA PRO A 359 7.43 27.79 20.67
C PRO A 359 7.09 28.27 22.08
N SER A 360 6.25 27.52 22.82
CA SER A 360 5.85 27.89 24.17
C SER A 360 7.00 27.88 25.20
N LEU A 361 8.12 27.25 24.86
CA LEU A 361 9.34 27.25 25.68
C LEU A 361 10.25 28.46 25.41
N GLY A 362 9.90 29.31 24.41
CA GLY A 362 10.73 30.45 24.01
C GLY A 362 12.15 30.02 23.59
N THR A 363 13.15 30.76 24.02
CA THR A 363 14.56 30.48 23.69
C THR A 363 15.14 29.23 24.38
N ALA A 364 14.42 28.65 25.35
CA ALA A 364 14.82 27.40 26.01
C ALA A 364 14.45 26.15 25.22
N THR A 365 13.72 26.28 24.12
CA THR A 365 13.33 25.13 23.28
C THR A 365 14.54 24.57 22.55
N PRO A 366 14.67 23.22 22.43
CA PRO A 366 15.54 22.61 21.43
C PRO A 366 15.13 23.05 20.01
N THR A 367 16.07 23.01 19.07
CA THR A 367 15.81 23.24 17.63
C THR A 367 15.73 21.95 16.81
N SER A 368 15.88 20.82 17.50
CA SER A 368 15.66 19.46 16.98
C SER A 368 15.15 18.56 18.09
N PHE A 369 14.41 17.53 17.73
CA PHE A 369 13.89 16.52 18.65
C PHE A 369 14.27 15.14 18.11
N ASP A 370 14.93 14.35 18.93
CA ASP A 370 15.38 13.00 18.56
C ASP A 370 14.20 12.02 18.52
N ASN A 371 13.15 12.27 19.31
CA ASN A 371 11.96 11.46 19.34
C ASN A 371 10.69 12.33 19.47
N LEU A 372 9.81 12.29 18.47
CA LEU A 372 8.48 12.87 18.55
C LEU A 372 7.42 11.80 18.81
N ALA A 373 7.60 10.62 18.22
CA ALA A 373 6.69 9.48 18.33
C ALA A 373 7.38 8.22 17.83
N THR A 374 7.08 7.09 18.43
CA THR A 374 7.43 5.78 17.88
C THR A 374 6.19 4.90 17.80
N PHE A 375 6.01 4.25 16.65
CA PHE A 375 4.92 3.32 16.37
C PHE A 375 5.48 1.95 16.08
N ARG A 376 4.84 0.90 16.60
CA ARG A 376 5.26 -0.48 16.41
C ARG A 376 4.07 -1.39 16.17
N PHE A 377 4.20 -2.22 15.16
CA PHE A 377 3.29 -3.34 14.92
C PHE A 377 4.08 -4.64 14.88
N GLU A 378 3.58 -5.65 15.58
CA GLU A 378 4.19 -6.99 15.68
C GLU A 378 3.10 -8.02 15.37
N GLN A 379 3.48 -9.06 14.62
CA GLN A 379 2.57 -10.15 14.28
C GLN A 379 3.31 -11.49 14.32
N TRP A 380 2.68 -12.49 14.92
CA TRP A 380 3.17 -13.87 14.94
C TRP A 380 2.05 -14.80 14.49
N VAL A 381 2.31 -15.55 13.41
CA VAL A 381 1.35 -16.45 12.79
C VAL A 381 1.91 -17.86 12.79
N ASN A 382 1.10 -18.83 13.24
CA ASN A 382 1.39 -20.25 13.18
C ASN A 382 0.31 -20.90 12.32
N ASN A 383 0.74 -21.66 11.28
CA ASN A 383 -0.15 -22.33 10.36
C ASN A 383 0.13 -23.82 10.37
N PHE A 384 -0.94 -24.61 10.31
CA PHE A 384 -0.89 -26.04 10.02
C PHE A 384 -1.90 -26.34 8.93
N ASP A 385 -1.42 -26.79 7.77
CA ASP A 385 -2.19 -27.05 6.57
C ASP A 385 -2.08 -28.53 6.17
N LEU A 386 -3.18 -29.11 5.73
CA LEU A 386 -3.28 -30.50 5.26
C LEU A 386 -3.99 -30.49 3.91
N THR A 387 -3.48 -31.25 2.94
CA THR A 387 -4.12 -31.41 1.63
C THR A 387 -4.02 -32.88 1.17
N ARG A 388 -5.12 -33.42 0.65
CA ARG A 388 -5.15 -34.75 0.04
C ARG A 388 -6.08 -34.75 -1.16
N ARG A 389 -5.67 -35.44 -2.21
CA ARG A 389 -6.52 -35.73 -3.38
C ARG A 389 -7.04 -37.17 -3.30
N TYR A 390 -8.33 -37.33 -3.43
CA TYR A 390 -9.03 -38.60 -3.48
C TYR A 390 -9.50 -38.84 -4.91
N ASP A 391 -9.24 -40.01 -5.48
CA ASP A 391 -9.73 -40.38 -6.80
C ASP A 391 -11.25 -40.49 -6.87
N SER A 392 -11.86 -40.88 -5.74
CA SER A 392 -13.31 -40.86 -5.58
C SER A 392 -13.67 -40.59 -4.11
N LEU A 393 -14.64 -39.74 -3.88
CA LEU A 393 -15.13 -39.38 -2.56
C LEU A 393 -16.61 -38.97 -2.67
N PHE A 394 -17.41 -39.17 -1.63
CA PHE A 394 -18.86 -38.83 -1.59
C PHE A 394 -19.69 -39.50 -2.70
N GLY A 395 -19.24 -40.63 -3.23
CA GLY A 395 -19.91 -41.33 -4.32
C GLY A 395 -19.66 -40.75 -5.71
N LEU A 396 -18.78 -39.75 -5.82
CA LEU A 396 -18.32 -39.22 -7.10
C LEU A 396 -17.25 -40.15 -7.70
N THR A 397 -17.22 -40.25 -9.02
CA THR A 397 -16.22 -41.05 -9.77
C THR A 397 -15.08 -40.17 -10.26
N SER A 398 -15.07 -38.91 -9.95
CA SER A 398 -14.09 -37.90 -10.29
C SER A 398 -13.27 -37.48 -9.06
N PRO A 399 -12.05 -36.99 -9.25
CA PRO A 399 -11.18 -36.58 -8.18
C PRO A 399 -11.78 -35.48 -7.29
N VAL A 400 -11.56 -35.59 -5.98
CA VAL A 400 -11.92 -34.57 -4.98
C VAL A 400 -10.68 -34.20 -4.21
N GLN A 401 -10.34 -32.91 -4.20
CA GLN A 401 -9.31 -32.39 -3.32
C GLN A 401 -9.91 -31.92 -2.00
N VAL A 402 -9.30 -32.30 -0.93
CA VAL A 402 -9.65 -31.88 0.43
C VAL A 402 -8.46 -31.14 1.01
N SER A 403 -8.64 -29.87 1.35
CA SER A 403 -7.64 -29.06 2.06
C SER A 403 -8.25 -28.53 3.36
N ALA A 404 -7.53 -28.63 4.46
CA ALA A 404 -7.96 -28.15 5.76
C ALA A 404 -6.78 -27.56 6.52
N GLY A 405 -7.04 -26.62 7.42
CA GLY A 405 -5.96 -26.07 8.22
C GLY A 405 -6.40 -25.31 9.43
N LEU A 406 -5.42 -25.03 10.27
CA LEU A 406 -5.53 -24.26 11.50
C LEU A 406 -4.56 -23.09 11.45
N GLU A 407 -4.98 -21.93 11.96
CA GLU A 407 -4.15 -20.75 12.10
C GLU A 407 -4.30 -20.20 13.51
N HIS A 408 -3.17 -19.83 14.12
CA HIS A 408 -3.13 -18.95 15.27
C HIS A 408 -2.36 -17.71 14.90
N ARG A 409 -2.92 -16.54 15.16
CA ARG A 409 -2.29 -15.23 14.92
C ARG A 409 -2.35 -14.38 16.18
N TRP A 410 -1.19 -13.95 16.63
CA TRP A 410 -1.02 -12.96 17.66
C TRP A 410 -0.58 -11.64 17.05
N GLU A 411 -1.17 -10.54 17.47
CA GLU A 411 -0.90 -9.21 17.00
C GLU A 411 -0.70 -8.25 18.17
N ARG A 412 0.21 -7.30 18.01
CA ARG A 412 0.44 -6.23 18.97
C ARG A 412 0.67 -4.91 18.27
N PHE A 413 -0.05 -3.88 18.69
CA PHE A 413 0.18 -2.49 18.33
C PHE A 413 0.64 -1.71 19.55
N SER A 414 1.72 -0.92 19.41
CA SER A 414 2.24 -0.09 20.50
C SER A 414 2.65 1.27 20.00
N THR A 415 2.43 2.30 20.83
CA THR A 415 2.92 3.64 20.62
C THR A 415 3.77 4.06 21.82
N PHE A 416 4.77 4.92 21.58
CA PHE A 416 5.68 5.41 22.60
C PHE A 416 5.79 6.92 22.50
N ALA A 417 5.78 7.60 23.65
CA ALA A 417 5.87 9.04 23.76
C ALA A 417 7.18 9.60 23.22
N GLY A 418 7.12 10.85 22.80
CA GLY A 418 8.27 11.64 22.38
C GLY A 418 9.01 12.28 23.55
N ASP A 419 10.01 13.10 23.20
CA ASP A 419 10.79 13.87 24.14
C ASP A 419 9.88 14.87 24.89
N PRO A 420 10.06 15.04 26.22
CA PRO A 420 9.21 15.94 27.01
C PRO A 420 9.14 17.38 26.47
N GLU A 421 10.25 17.91 26.00
CA GLU A 421 10.35 19.25 25.46
C GLU A 421 9.50 19.44 24.20
N ALA A 422 9.15 18.33 23.49
CA ALA A 422 8.32 18.36 22.30
C ALA A 422 6.83 18.55 22.60
N TYR A 423 6.35 18.26 23.84
CA TYR A 423 4.93 18.30 24.15
C TYR A 423 4.55 19.14 25.39
N ILE A 424 5.47 19.48 26.27
CA ILE A 424 5.15 20.29 27.46
C ILE A 424 4.76 21.70 27.04
N THR A 425 3.93 22.35 27.87
CA THR A 425 3.55 23.76 27.68
C THR A 425 4.43 24.65 28.54
N GLY A 426 5.15 25.57 27.90
CA GLY A 426 5.93 26.62 28.56
C GLY A 426 5.16 27.91 28.79
N SER A 427 5.84 28.92 29.29
CA SER A 427 5.25 30.24 29.64
C SER A 427 5.39 31.29 28.54
N TYR A 428 6.10 31.02 27.46
CA TYR A 428 6.25 31.96 26.36
C TYR A 428 4.90 32.05 25.58
N PRO A 429 4.43 33.25 25.20
CA PRO A 429 3.11 33.48 24.63
C PRO A 429 3.05 33.06 23.14
N ALA A 430 3.26 31.78 22.88
CA ALA A 430 3.26 31.17 21.56
C ALA A 430 2.59 29.79 21.58
N ALA A 431 2.44 29.17 20.41
CA ALA A 431 1.87 27.84 20.27
C ALA A 431 2.66 26.80 21.09
N SER A 432 1.94 25.92 21.77
CA SER A 432 2.53 24.80 22.53
C SER A 432 2.80 23.60 21.63
N GLY A 433 3.85 22.87 21.95
CA GLY A 433 4.27 21.63 21.30
C GLY A 433 5.11 21.81 20.04
N ALA A 434 5.82 20.76 19.66
CA ALA A 434 6.63 20.73 18.45
C ALA A 434 5.78 20.96 17.19
N GLN A 435 6.33 21.60 16.17
CA GLN A 435 5.59 22.16 15.05
C GLN A 435 5.66 21.32 13.77
N ALA A 436 6.25 20.15 13.82
CA ALA A 436 6.55 19.37 12.61
C ALA A 436 5.62 18.20 12.35
N ALA A 437 5.58 17.25 13.26
CA ALA A 437 4.89 15.99 13.11
C ALA A 437 3.99 15.70 14.29
N VAL A 438 3.30 14.57 14.23
CA VAL A 438 2.59 14.02 15.38
C VAL A 438 3.59 13.83 16.53
N THR A 439 3.29 14.44 17.67
CA THR A 439 4.04 14.27 18.91
C THR A 439 3.17 13.50 19.89
N LEU A 440 3.63 12.34 20.34
CA LEU A 440 2.93 11.55 21.35
C LEU A 440 3.37 11.95 22.75
N ARG A 441 2.40 12.00 23.64
CA ARG A 441 2.58 12.24 25.08
C ARG A 441 2.51 10.91 25.82
N PRO A 442 2.96 10.85 27.10
CA PRO A 442 2.80 9.62 27.91
C PRO A 442 1.35 9.13 28.00
N GLU A 443 0.35 10.03 28.02
CA GLU A 443 -1.05 9.68 28.02
C GLU A 443 -1.59 9.15 26.68
N ASP A 444 -0.82 9.30 25.60
CA ASP A 444 -1.13 8.78 24.26
C ASP A 444 -0.44 7.42 24.01
N GLU A 445 0.31 6.89 24.97
CA GLU A 445 0.92 5.56 24.86
C GLU A 445 -0.13 4.46 24.97
N VAL A 446 -0.09 3.55 24.02
CA VAL A 446 -0.95 2.36 24.02
C VAL A 446 -0.14 1.10 23.75
N SER A 447 -0.62 -0.02 24.26
CA SER A 447 -0.11 -1.35 23.96
C SER A 447 -1.29 -2.31 23.93
N LEU A 448 -1.76 -2.61 22.72
CA LEU A 448 -2.91 -3.46 22.46
C LEU A 448 -2.44 -4.80 21.91
N ILE A 449 -3.01 -5.88 22.40
CA ILE A 449 -2.72 -7.25 21.99
C ILE A 449 -4.02 -7.92 21.57
N ARG A 450 -3.95 -8.77 20.56
CA ARG A 450 -5.08 -9.58 20.11
C ARG A 450 -4.58 -10.94 19.63
N ASN A 451 -5.33 -11.99 19.99
CA ASN A 451 -5.18 -13.32 19.40
C ASN A 451 -6.37 -13.62 18.47
N ASN A 452 -6.06 -14.32 17.41
CA ASN A 452 -7.03 -14.87 16.47
C ASN A 452 -6.74 -16.37 16.31
N TYR A 453 -7.78 -17.18 16.37
CA TYR A 453 -7.75 -18.62 16.13
C TYR A 453 -8.69 -18.93 14.98
N ALA A 454 -8.19 -19.63 13.96
CA ALA A 454 -8.98 -19.94 12.78
C ALA A 454 -8.86 -21.41 12.37
N ALA A 455 -9.94 -21.91 11.76
CA ALA A 455 -9.97 -23.19 11.08
C ALA A 455 -10.67 -23.03 9.73
N TYR A 456 -10.17 -23.73 8.69
CA TYR A 456 -10.77 -23.72 7.38
C TYR A 456 -10.87 -25.13 6.80
N LEU A 457 -11.82 -25.27 5.86
CA LEU A 457 -11.99 -26.45 5.00
C LEU A 457 -12.24 -25.95 3.57
N ASP A 458 -11.55 -26.55 2.60
CA ASP A 458 -11.63 -26.25 1.19
C ASP A 458 -11.76 -27.57 0.41
N LEU A 459 -12.79 -27.66 -0.46
CA LEU A 459 -13.16 -28.86 -1.20
C LEU A 459 -13.23 -28.53 -2.70
N GLY A 460 -12.27 -29.05 -3.48
CA GLY A 460 -12.23 -28.92 -4.91
C GLY A 460 -12.75 -30.19 -5.62
N PHE A 461 -13.70 -30.01 -6.54
CA PHE A 461 -14.36 -31.10 -7.25
C PHE A 461 -14.15 -30.96 -8.75
N ASP A 462 -13.53 -31.92 -9.38
CA ASP A 462 -13.57 -32.09 -10.85
C ASP A 462 -14.87 -32.85 -11.18
N LEU A 463 -16.03 -32.13 -11.27
CA LEU A 463 -17.34 -32.77 -11.48
C LEU A 463 -17.42 -33.50 -12.83
N THR A 464 -16.76 -32.94 -13.84
CA THR A 464 -16.49 -33.55 -15.14
C THR A 464 -15.12 -33.03 -15.64
N GLU A 465 -14.62 -33.56 -16.75
CA GLU A 465 -13.39 -33.06 -17.41
C GLU A 465 -13.46 -31.57 -17.76
N ARG A 466 -14.68 -30.99 -17.86
CA ARG A 466 -14.93 -29.59 -18.24
C ARG A 466 -15.54 -28.73 -17.13
N TRP A 467 -15.89 -29.33 -15.99
CA TRP A 467 -16.58 -28.60 -14.93
C TRP A 467 -15.90 -28.78 -13.60
N PHE A 468 -15.31 -27.72 -13.12
CA PHE A 468 -14.69 -27.60 -11.81
C PHE A 468 -15.59 -26.82 -10.85
N LEU A 469 -15.68 -27.29 -9.60
CA LEU A 469 -16.38 -26.64 -8.49
C LEU A 469 -15.46 -26.61 -7.27
N ASP A 470 -15.43 -25.50 -6.54
CA ASP A 470 -14.67 -25.30 -5.33
C ASP A 470 -15.55 -24.69 -4.24
N LEU A 471 -15.51 -25.27 -3.04
CA LEU A 471 -16.27 -24.85 -1.89
C LEU A 471 -15.33 -24.68 -0.69
N ALA A 472 -15.17 -23.45 -0.21
CA ALA A 472 -14.35 -23.13 0.95
C ALA A 472 -15.18 -22.52 2.09
N GLY A 473 -14.83 -22.87 3.32
CA GLY A 473 -15.40 -22.31 4.54
C GLY A 473 -14.34 -22.07 5.59
N ARG A 474 -14.44 -20.97 6.31
CA ARG A 474 -13.52 -20.58 7.41
C ARG A 474 -14.28 -19.98 8.58
N VAL A 475 -13.86 -20.33 9.78
CA VAL A 475 -14.30 -19.73 11.03
C VAL A 475 -13.11 -19.10 11.74
N GLU A 476 -13.31 -17.94 12.34
CA GLU A 476 -12.28 -17.28 13.15
C GLU A 476 -12.88 -16.80 14.48
N HIS A 477 -12.06 -16.85 15.52
CA HIS A 477 -12.37 -16.32 16.84
C HIS A 477 -11.27 -15.34 17.27
N TYR A 478 -11.67 -14.12 17.57
CA TYR A 478 -10.82 -13.06 18.11
C TYR A 478 -11.11 -12.95 19.62
N ASP A 479 -10.06 -12.75 20.41
CA ASP A 479 -10.18 -12.57 21.87
C ASP A 479 -10.53 -11.12 22.29
N ASP A 480 -10.81 -10.25 21.30
CA ASP A 480 -11.30 -8.89 21.49
C ASP A 480 -12.80 -8.75 21.10
N ASP A 481 -13.32 -7.51 21.08
CA ASP A 481 -14.70 -7.21 20.69
C ASP A 481 -15.05 -7.57 19.22
N SER A 482 -14.07 -7.96 18.40
CA SER A 482 -14.31 -8.50 17.05
C SER A 482 -15.03 -9.87 17.09
N GLY A 483 -14.84 -10.65 18.15
CA GLY A 483 -15.57 -11.88 18.43
C GLY A 483 -15.40 -12.96 17.35
N ASN A 484 -16.53 -13.53 16.90
CA ASN A 484 -16.52 -14.59 15.90
C ASN A 484 -16.86 -14.08 14.52
N THR A 485 -16.12 -14.56 13.52
CA THR A 485 -16.35 -14.25 12.11
C THR A 485 -16.41 -15.54 11.29
N PHE A 486 -17.07 -15.46 10.14
CA PHE A 486 -17.31 -16.60 9.29
C PHE A 486 -17.19 -16.19 7.81
N GLY A 487 -16.49 -16.99 7.02
CA GLY A 487 -16.33 -16.80 5.57
C GLY A 487 -16.74 -18.05 4.81
N LEU A 488 -17.50 -17.88 3.74
CA LEU A 488 -17.85 -18.92 2.77
C LEU A 488 -17.51 -18.47 1.38
N LYS A 489 -17.11 -19.41 0.52
CA LYS A 489 -16.84 -19.18 -0.90
C LYS A 489 -17.24 -20.39 -1.73
N LEU A 490 -17.88 -20.11 -2.87
CA LEU A 490 -18.18 -21.06 -3.93
C LEU A 490 -17.61 -20.50 -5.23
N ASN A 491 -16.71 -21.25 -5.85
CA ASN A 491 -16.19 -20.98 -7.19
C ASN A 491 -16.67 -22.07 -8.16
N SER A 492 -16.91 -21.71 -9.39
CA SER A 492 -17.20 -22.67 -10.45
C SER A 492 -16.57 -22.22 -11.76
N ARG A 493 -15.99 -23.12 -12.52
CA ARG A 493 -15.50 -22.91 -13.87
C ARG A 493 -16.02 -24.01 -14.78
N TYR A 494 -16.60 -23.61 -15.90
CA TYR A 494 -17.13 -24.52 -16.90
C TYR A 494 -16.57 -24.21 -18.28
N GLU A 495 -15.95 -25.19 -18.90
CA GLU A 495 -15.43 -25.12 -20.27
C GLU A 495 -16.55 -25.38 -21.28
N LEU A 496 -17.01 -24.34 -21.93
CA LEU A 496 -18.02 -24.41 -22.97
C LEU A 496 -17.47 -25.11 -24.23
N THR A 497 -16.22 -24.76 -24.57
CA THR A 497 -15.43 -25.34 -25.64
C THR A 497 -13.95 -25.27 -25.23
N ASP A 498 -13.05 -25.86 -26.01
CA ASP A 498 -11.60 -25.77 -25.78
C ASP A 498 -11.06 -24.32 -25.85
N GLN A 499 -11.85 -23.37 -26.39
CA GLN A 499 -11.49 -21.95 -26.50
C GLN A 499 -12.24 -21.04 -25.51
N TRP A 500 -13.38 -21.49 -25.00
CA TRP A 500 -14.25 -20.66 -24.17
C TRP A 500 -14.52 -21.34 -22.84
N ALA A 501 -14.30 -20.60 -21.76
CA ALA A 501 -14.78 -21.00 -20.46
C ALA A 501 -15.49 -19.84 -19.75
N VAL A 502 -16.41 -20.19 -18.88
CA VAL A 502 -17.08 -19.27 -17.97
C VAL A 502 -16.71 -19.61 -16.54
N ARG A 503 -16.63 -18.60 -15.71
CA ARG A 503 -16.37 -18.76 -14.28
C ARG A 503 -17.30 -17.90 -13.44
N GLY A 504 -17.61 -18.36 -12.24
CA GLY A 504 -18.45 -17.62 -11.32
C GLY A 504 -18.02 -17.83 -9.89
N THR A 505 -18.15 -16.79 -9.10
CA THR A 505 -17.81 -16.78 -7.68
C THR A 505 -18.93 -16.15 -6.87
N VAL A 506 -19.27 -16.78 -5.74
CA VAL A 506 -20.09 -16.20 -4.68
C VAL A 506 -19.36 -16.41 -3.37
N GLY A 507 -19.19 -15.34 -2.59
CA GLY A 507 -18.48 -15.45 -1.34
C GLY A 507 -18.86 -14.39 -0.32
N THR A 508 -18.53 -14.67 0.92
CA THR A 508 -18.57 -13.71 2.03
C THR A 508 -17.18 -13.48 2.56
N GLY A 509 -16.91 -12.27 3.00
CA GLY A 509 -15.65 -11.89 3.63
C GLY A 509 -15.90 -11.01 4.84
N PHE A 510 -14.85 -10.73 5.54
CA PHE A 510 -14.90 -9.83 6.69
C PHE A 510 -13.54 -9.17 6.90
N ARG A 511 -13.55 -8.07 7.64
CA ARG A 511 -12.34 -7.42 8.14
C ARG A 511 -12.56 -7.02 9.59
N ALA A 512 -11.74 -7.54 10.49
CA ALA A 512 -11.73 -7.08 11.87
C ALA A 512 -11.20 -5.64 11.95
N PRO A 513 -11.69 -4.79 12.86
CA PRO A 513 -11.06 -3.50 13.14
C PRO A 513 -9.58 -3.68 13.44
N SER A 514 -8.72 -2.85 12.89
CA SER A 514 -7.30 -2.92 13.23
C SER A 514 -7.06 -2.42 14.65
N LEU A 515 -5.99 -2.88 15.30
CA LEU A 515 -5.64 -2.42 16.64
C LEU A 515 -5.42 -0.90 16.71
N THR A 516 -4.97 -0.30 15.60
CA THR A 516 -4.85 1.17 15.45
C THR A 516 -6.22 1.84 15.45
N GLN A 517 -7.21 1.27 14.76
CA GLN A 517 -8.59 1.80 14.78
C GLN A 517 -9.23 1.70 16.16
N ILE A 518 -8.93 0.62 16.88
CA ILE A 518 -9.49 0.37 18.22
C ILE A 518 -8.92 1.36 19.24
N GLY A 519 -7.61 1.55 19.30
CA GLY A 519 -7.02 2.23 20.45
C GLY A 519 -6.03 3.35 20.20
N TYR A 520 -5.73 3.69 18.94
CA TYR A 520 -4.81 4.80 18.70
C TYR A 520 -5.42 6.12 19.18
N THR A 521 -4.67 6.82 20.01
CA THR A 521 -5.01 8.15 20.52
C THR A 521 -3.88 9.13 20.30
N VAL A 522 -4.21 10.38 20.05
CA VAL A 522 -3.25 11.47 19.90
C VAL A 522 -3.94 12.81 20.01
N ALA A 523 -3.28 13.75 20.67
CA ALA A 523 -3.65 15.17 20.65
C ALA A 523 -2.57 15.96 19.90
N ASP A 524 -2.98 16.69 18.86
CA ASP A 524 -2.07 17.34 17.93
C ASP A 524 -2.49 18.77 17.64
N ASN A 525 -1.52 19.69 17.61
CA ASN A 525 -1.74 21.08 17.21
C ASN A 525 -1.71 21.15 15.68
N ARG A 526 -2.84 21.49 15.09
CA ARG A 526 -3.00 21.55 13.63
C ARG A 526 -3.54 22.87 13.16
N VAL A 527 -3.39 23.09 11.88
CA VAL A 527 -4.22 24.01 11.12
C VAL A 527 -5.40 23.23 10.57
N ALA A 528 -6.61 23.63 10.92
CA ALA A 528 -7.84 22.96 10.51
C ALA A 528 -8.75 23.94 9.74
N THR A 529 -9.67 23.42 8.94
CA THR A 529 -10.63 24.25 8.20
C THR A 529 -11.97 24.21 8.91
N ASP A 530 -12.49 25.37 9.33
CA ASP A 530 -13.78 25.50 9.98
C ASP A 530 -14.96 25.35 8.98
N VAL A 531 -16.19 25.35 9.47
CA VAL A 531 -17.40 25.23 8.64
C VAL A 531 -17.56 26.34 7.61
N ASN A 532 -16.93 27.50 7.83
CA ASN A 532 -16.97 28.64 6.93
C ASN A 532 -15.87 28.58 5.86
N GLY A 533 -15.02 27.54 5.90
CA GLY A 533 -13.88 27.41 5.01
C GLY A 533 -12.65 28.18 5.48
N ASN A 534 -12.62 28.74 6.68
CA ASN A 534 -11.48 29.44 7.23
C ASN A 534 -10.46 28.44 7.78
N VAL A 535 -9.19 28.75 7.54
CA VAL A 535 -8.08 28.00 8.10
C VAL A 535 -7.76 28.55 9.47
N VAL A 536 -7.96 27.75 10.52
CA VAL A 536 -7.81 28.16 11.92
C VAL A 536 -6.85 27.22 12.67
N PRO A 537 -6.05 27.75 13.62
CA PRO A 537 -5.32 26.88 14.55
C PRO A 537 -6.31 26.10 15.42
N ALA A 538 -6.09 24.79 15.54
CA ALA A 538 -6.94 23.93 16.34
C ALA A 538 -6.12 22.85 17.04
N VAL A 539 -6.48 22.50 18.27
CA VAL A 539 -6.04 21.23 18.88
C VAL A 539 -6.98 20.15 18.41
N THR A 540 -6.47 19.20 17.67
CA THR A 540 -7.25 18.04 17.24
C THR A 540 -6.90 16.84 18.13
N ARG A 541 -7.93 16.14 18.58
CA ARG A 541 -7.78 14.93 19.40
C ARG A 541 -8.46 13.74 18.70
N LEU A 542 -7.66 12.75 18.33
CA LEU A 542 -8.19 11.43 18.03
C LEU A 542 -8.29 10.65 19.34
N THR A 543 -9.43 10.02 19.57
CA THR A 543 -9.68 9.21 20.77
C THR A 543 -10.22 7.83 20.39
N PRO A 544 -9.95 6.77 21.17
CA PRO A 544 -10.57 5.47 20.97
C PRO A 544 -12.10 5.58 20.92
N SER A 545 -12.73 4.82 20.04
CA SER A 545 -14.19 4.87 19.80
C SER A 545 -15.04 4.48 21.01
N ASP A 546 -14.50 3.66 21.92
CA ASP A 546 -15.12 3.20 23.16
C ASP A 546 -14.71 4.01 24.41
N SER A 547 -13.89 5.08 24.22
CA SER A 547 -13.55 5.99 25.32
C SER A 547 -14.76 6.76 25.84
N SER A 548 -14.71 7.20 27.12
CA SER A 548 -15.79 8.04 27.71
C SER A 548 -16.06 9.30 26.90
N LEU A 549 -15.02 9.91 26.32
CA LEU A 549 -15.12 11.08 25.46
C LEU A 549 -15.84 10.74 24.15
N ALA A 550 -15.45 9.67 23.46
CA ALA A 550 -16.13 9.25 22.24
C ALA A 550 -17.58 8.86 22.53
N ALA A 551 -17.84 8.11 23.60
CA ALA A 551 -19.20 7.71 23.99
C ALA A 551 -20.10 8.92 24.26
N ALA A 552 -19.59 9.97 24.93
CA ALA A 552 -20.32 11.22 25.12
C ALA A 552 -20.64 11.93 23.78
N LEU A 553 -19.82 11.73 22.76
CA LEU A 553 -19.98 12.25 21.40
C LEU A 553 -20.68 11.23 20.47
N GLY A 554 -21.23 10.13 21.00
CA GLY A 554 -21.98 9.12 20.25
C GLY A 554 -21.13 8.03 19.61
N GLY A 555 -19.90 7.85 20.07
CA GLY A 555 -19.04 6.73 19.71
C GLY A 555 -19.50 5.42 20.32
N ASP A 556 -19.23 4.32 19.63
CA ASP A 556 -19.50 2.95 20.07
C ASP A 556 -18.28 2.07 19.81
N LYS A 557 -18.22 0.88 20.41
CA LYS A 557 -17.25 -0.15 20.08
C LYS A 557 -17.31 -0.51 18.60
N LEU A 558 -16.14 -0.64 17.99
CA LEU A 558 -16.05 -1.03 16.58
C LEU A 558 -16.45 -2.50 16.39
N LYS A 559 -17.15 -2.77 15.28
CA LYS A 559 -17.56 -4.09 14.84
C LYS A 559 -16.76 -4.51 13.60
N PRO A 560 -16.60 -5.84 13.34
CA PRO A 560 -16.07 -6.29 12.06
C PRO A 560 -16.92 -5.82 10.89
N GLU A 561 -16.26 -5.35 9.86
CA GLU A 561 -16.88 -5.10 8.55
C GLU A 561 -17.17 -6.43 7.88
N LYS A 562 -18.29 -6.53 7.17
CA LYS A 562 -18.72 -7.77 6.50
C LYS A 562 -18.89 -7.51 5.02
N SER A 563 -18.46 -8.46 4.19
CA SER A 563 -18.64 -8.33 2.75
C SER A 563 -19.41 -9.49 2.13
N ARG A 564 -20.09 -9.18 1.04
CA ARG A 564 -20.72 -10.12 0.13
C ARG A 564 -20.20 -9.84 -1.27
N ASN A 565 -19.69 -10.88 -1.92
CA ASN A 565 -19.01 -10.78 -3.20
C ASN A 565 -19.69 -11.67 -4.22
N LEU A 566 -19.88 -11.15 -5.42
CA LEU A 566 -20.37 -11.87 -6.58
C LEU A 566 -19.45 -11.56 -7.76
N GLY A 567 -18.94 -12.59 -8.42
CA GLY A 567 -18.12 -12.49 -9.62
C GLY A 567 -18.67 -13.34 -10.75
N PHE A 568 -18.55 -12.86 -11.99
CA PHE A 568 -18.80 -13.61 -13.19
C PHE A 568 -17.76 -13.25 -14.24
N GLY A 569 -17.11 -14.26 -14.82
CA GLY A 569 -16.05 -14.09 -15.81
C GLY A 569 -16.18 -15.00 -17.01
N VAL A 570 -15.57 -14.55 -18.09
CA VAL A 570 -15.43 -15.29 -19.35
C VAL A 570 -13.96 -15.28 -19.74
N THR A 571 -13.44 -16.45 -20.10
CA THR A 571 -12.11 -16.59 -20.70
C THR A 571 -12.25 -17.07 -22.15
N TRP A 572 -11.49 -16.45 -23.05
CA TRP A 572 -11.49 -16.77 -24.47
C TRP A 572 -10.08 -16.86 -25.02
N GLN A 573 -9.76 -17.99 -25.59
CA GLN A 573 -8.47 -18.28 -26.25
C GLN A 573 -8.70 -18.59 -27.75
N PRO A 574 -8.92 -17.54 -28.58
CA PRO A 574 -9.27 -17.73 -30.00
C PRO A 574 -8.14 -18.35 -30.84
N ALA A 575 -6.90 -18.21 -30.39
CA ALA A 575 -5.71 -18.71 -31.06
C ALA A 575 -4.60 -19.03 -30.01
N PRO A 576 -3.59 -19.82 -30.33
CA PRO A 576 -2.53 -20.25 -29.40
C PRO A 576 -1.76 -19.08 -28.74
N ARG A 577 -1.70 -17.91 -29.37
CA ARG A 577 -0.98 -16.73 -28.88
C ARG A 577 -1.93 -15.58 -28.49
N THR A 578 -3.19 -15.89 -28.18
CA THR A 578 -4.19 -14.88 -27.84
C THR A 578 -4.99 -15.33 -26.62
N SER A 579 -5.04 -14.51 -25.60
CA SER A 579 -5.85 -14.73 -24.40
C SER A 579 -6.65 -13.48 -24.09
N ILE A 580 -7.93 -13.64 -23.78
CA ILE A 580 -8.83 -12.56 -23.39
C ILE A 580 -9.64 -13.01 -22.19
N THR A 581 -9.67 -12.21 -21.14
CA THR A 581 -10.51 -12.42 -19.96
C THR A 581 -11.37 -11.19 -19.72
N ALA A 582 -12.60 -11.40 -19.30
CA ALA A 582 -13.52 -10.35 -18.90
C ALA A 582 -14.25 -10.78 -17.63
N ASP A 583 -14.09 -10.04 -16.53
CA ASP A 583 -14.60 -10.37 -15.21
C ASP A 583 -15.40 -9.21 -14.62
N ALA A 584 -16.71 -9.41 -14.47
CA ALA A 584 -17.59 -8.50 -13.77
C ALA A 584 -17.67 -8.87 -12.29
N TYR A 585 -17.76 -7.87 -11.42
CA TYR A 585 -17.83 -8.07 -9.98
C TYR A 585 -18.77 -7.11 -9.28
N LEU A 586 -19.29 -7.56 -8.13
CA LEU A 586 -20.08 -6.81 -7.18
C LEU A 586 -19.56 -7.12 -5.77
N ILE A 587 -19.24 -6.08 -5.01
CA ILE A 587 -18.73 -6.18 -3.64
C ILE A 587 -19.57 -5.25 -2.76
N ASP A 588 -20.40 -5.84 -1.90
CA ASP A 588 -21.10 -5.11 -0.83
C ASP A 588 -20.29 -5.21 0.45
N ILE A 589 -20.11 -4.09 1.14
CA ILE A 589 -19.43 -4.04 2.44
C ILE A 589 -20.34 -3.30 3.41
N ASP A 590 -20.80 -4.03 4.42
CA ASP A 590 -21.62 -3.52 5.51
C ASP A 590 -20.71 -3.07 6.68
N ASP A 591 -21.14 -2.09 7.46
CA ASP A 591 -20.46 -1.59 8.65
C ASP A 591 -19.04 -1.04 8.39
N ARG A 592 -18.76 -0.38 7.24
CA ARG A 592 -17.42 0.16 6.94
C ARG A 592 -16.96 1.17 7.98
N ILE A 593 -15.71 0.99 8.43
CA ILE A 593 -15.08 1.87 9.41
C ILE A 593 -14.44 3.07 8.73
N THR A 594 -14.72 4.26 9.23
CA THR A 594 -14.09 5.50 8.83
C THR A 594 -13.85 6.43 10.02
N LEU A 595 -13.04 7.47 9.80
CA LEU A 595 -12.86 8.56 10.74
C LEU A 595 -14.05 9.50 10.67
N THR A 596 -14.61 9.90 11.82
CA THR A 596 -15.66 10.94 11.88
C THR A 596 -15.19 12.25 11.26
N SER A 597 -16.14 13.11 10.90
CA SER A 597 -15.88 14.53 10.71
C SER A 597 -15.27 15.13 11.97
N ASN A 598 -14.64 16.30 11.84
CA ASN A 598 -14.16 17.03 13.02
C ASN A 598 -15.36 17.48 13.87
N ILE A 599 -15.42 17.00 15.11
CA ILE A 599 -16.45 17.34 16.08
C ILE A 599 -15.91 18.48 16.95
N TYR A 600 -16.44 19.68 16.76
CA TYR A 600 -16.05 20.90 17.49
C TYR A 600 -17.25 21.85 17.64
N ASP A 601 -17.17 22.79 18.56
CA ASP A 601 -18.26 23.73 18.79
C ASP A 601 -18.41 24.74 17.64
N GLN A 602 -19.60 24.77 17.06
CA GLN A 602 -19.95 25.68 15.97
C GLN A 602 -20.59 26.99 16.47
N GLY A 603 -20.35 27.33 17.74
CA GLY A 603 -20.83 28.58 18.35
C GLY A 603 -22.16 28.44 19.10
N ASN A 604 -22.69 27.21 19.24
CA ASN A 604 -23.96 26.97 19.97
C ASN A 604 -23.76 26.38 21.39
N GLY A 605 -22.53 26.09 21.79
CA GLY A 605 -22.17 25.61 23.12
C GLY A 605 -22.41 24.13 23.37
N VAL A 606 -23.06 23.40 22.46
CA VAL A 606 -23.40 21.98 22.68
C VAL A 606 -22.13 21.15 22.85
N ILE A 607 -21.19 21.23 21.90
CA ILE A 607 -19.94 20.47 21.97
C ILE A 607 -19.05 20.97 23.11
N THR A 608 -18.98 22.29 23.35
CA THR A 608 -18.24 22.85 24.48
C THR A 608 -18.71 22.24 25.80
N ASN A 609 -20.03 22.11 26.04
CA ASN A 609 -20.57 21.51 27.27
C ASN A 609 -20.17 20.03 27.40
N ILE A 610 -20.21 19.27 26.29
CA ILE A 610 -19.80 17.86 26.30
C ILE A 610 -18.31 17.75 26.64
N LEU A 611 -17.45 18.51 25.95
CA LEU A 611 -15.99 18.50 26.18
C LEU A 611 -15.65 18.85 27.63
N GLN A 612 -16.27 19.89 28.19
CA GLN A 612 -16.05 20.29 29.57
C GLN A 612 -16.49 19.20 30.57
N SER A 613 -17.61 18.51 30.31
CA SER A 613 -18.07 17.39 31.15
C SER A 613 -17.08 16.23 31.17
N GLN A 614 -16.27 16.10 30.13
CA GLN A 614 -15.24 15.06 29.99
C GLN A 614 -13.83 15.56 30.36
N GLY A 615 -13.70 16.79 30.91
CA GLY A 615 -12.42 17.37 31.31
C GLY A 615 -11.53 17.77 30.11
N VAL A 616 -12.11 17.94 28.93
CA VAL A 616 -11.41 18.36 27.72
C VAL A 616 -11.55 19.87 27.52
N ALA A 617 -10.49 20.53 27.10
CA ALA A 617 -10.47 21.97 26.88
C ALA A 617 -11.50 22.39 25.82
N PRO A 618 -12.28 23.48 26.05
CA PRO A 618 -13.13 24.09 25.04
C PRO A 618 -12.34 24.43 23.78
N GLY A 619 -12.94 24.25 22.59
CA GLY A 619 -12.26 24.50 21.32
C GLY A 619 -11.39 23.35 20.80
N THR A 620 -11.29 22.24 21.52
CA THR A 620 -10.70 21.01 21.01
C THR A 620 -11.59 20.40 19.93
N TRP A 621 -10.99 19.98 18.82
CA TRP A 621 -11.64 19.25 17.74
C TRP A 621 -11.43 17.75 17.96
N VAL A 622 -12.49 16.99 18.06
CA VAL A 622 -12.42 15.56 18.38
C VAL A 622 -12.79 14.72 17.16
N ASN A 623 -12.06 13.63 16.98
CA ASN A 623 -12.38 12.58 16.02
C ASN A 623 -12.29 11.22 16.70
N TYR A 624 -13.04 10.25 16.19
CA TYR A 624 -12.92 8.83 16.51
C TYR A 624 -13.30 7.98 15.30
N TYR A 625 -12.89 6.72 15.29
CA TYR A 625 -13.32 5.77 14.25
C TYR A 625 -14.69 5.23 14.57
N THR A 626 -15.51 5.02 13.54
CA THR A 626 -16.87 4.50 13.69
C THR A 626 -17.25 3.65 12.47
N ASN A 627 -18.08 2.62 12.67
CA ASN A 627 -18.76 1.92 11.58
C ASN A 627 -19.84 2.87 11.04
N ALA A 628 -19.64 3.41 9.83
CA ALA A 628 -20.39 4.56 9.35
C ALA A 628 -21.13 4.33 8.04
N TYR A 629 -20.68 3.38 7.21
CA TYR A 629 -21.18 3.22 5.86
C TYR A 629 -21.46 1.78 5.50
N ASP A 630 -22.56 1.58 4.75
CA ASP A 630 -22.72 0.44 3.87
C ASP A 630 -22.41 0.88 2.45
N THR A 631 -21.57 0.13 1.76
CA THR A 631 -21.11 0.51 0.42
C THR A 631 -21.26 -0.63 -0.57
N ARG A 632 -21.50 -0.26 -1.84
CA ARG A 632 -21.53 -1.17 -2.97
C ARG A 632 -20.52 -0.77 -4.02
N THR A 633 -19.58 -1.66 -4.32
CA THR A 633 -18.62 -1.50 -5.41
C THR A 633 -18.91 -2.49 -6.52
N LYS A 634 -19.09 -2.00 -7.75
CA LYS A 634 -19.30 -2.82 -8.94
C LYS A 634 -18.30 -2.44 -10.02
N GLY A 635 -17.91 -3.42 -10.82
CA GLY A 635 -16.97 -3.13 -11.88
C GLY A 635 -16.79 -4.25 -12.90
N LEU A 636 -15.88 -3.99 -13.83
CA LEU A 636 -15.50 -4.87 -14.91
C LEU A 636 -13.99 -4.77 -15.15
N ASP A 637 -13.33 -5.90 -15.12
CA ASP A 637 -11.92 -6.06 -15.53
C ASP A 637 -11.89 -6.73 -16.90
N ILE A 638 -11.09 -6.21 -17.84
CA ILE A 638 -10.79 -6.86 -19.12
C ILE A 638 -9.28 -6.91 -19.28
N VAL A 639 -8.75 -8.09 -19.57
CA VAL A 639 -7.34 -8.28 -19.90
C VAL A 639 -7.26 -9.03 -21.22
N ALA A 640 -6.43 -8.55 -22.13
CA ALA A 640 -6.18 -9.20 -23.41
C ALA A 640 -4.69 -9.13 -23.74
N ASP A 641 -4.15 -10.26 -24.12
CA ASP A 641 -2.78 -10.43 -24.60
C ASP A 641 -2.80 -11.09 -25.97
N HIS A 642 -1.95 -10.60 -26.88
CA HIS A 642 -1.75 -11.17 -28.20
C HIS A 642 -0.29 -11.03 -28.61
N SER A 643 0.29 -12.09 -29.17
CA SER A 643 1.64 -12.04 -29.73
C SER A 643 1.58 -12.20 -31.25
N THR A 644 2.25 -11.28 -31.95
CA THR A 644 2.39 -11.29 -33.40
C THR A 644 3.85 -11.52 -33.76
N ASP A 645 4.13 -12.55 -34.53
CA ASP A 645 5.43 -12.82 -35.10
C ASP A 645 5.55 -12.10 -36.46
N PHE A 646 6.50 -11.19 -36.60
CA PHE A 646 6.81 -10.44 -37.83
C PHE A 646 8.03 -11.04 -38.55
N GLY A 647 8.42 -12.28 -38.22
CA GLY A 647 9.58 -12.95 -38.80
C GLY A 647 10.88 -12.23 -38.51
N ALA A 648 11.63 -11.82 -39.53
CA ALA A 648 12.90 -11.13 -39.37
C ALA A 648 12.80 -9.75 -38.65
N TRP A 649 11.59 -9.22 -38.44
CA TRP A 649 11.34 -8.00 -37.70
C TRP A 649 11.00 -8.27 -36.21
N GLY A 650 11.15 -9.54 -35.77
CA GLY A 650 10.93 -9.94 -34.40
C GLY A 650 9.47 -10.12 -34.01
N ASP A 651 9.24 -10.24 -32.74
CA ASP A 651 7.94 -10.48 -32.14
C ASP A 651 7.40 -9.23 -31.44
N VAL A 652 6.10 -8.99 -31.52
CA VAL A 652 5.43 -7.94 -30.76
C VAL A 652 4.38 -8.60 -29.86
N ARG A 653 4.50 -8.41 -28.55
CA ARG A 653 3.43 -8.72 -27.59
C ARG A 653 2.60 -7.48 -27.34
N TRP A 654 1.35 -7.55 -27.69
CA TRP A 654 0.34 -6.54 -27.45
C TRP A 654 -0.39 -6.87 -26.15
N SER A 655 -0.60 -5.90 -25.30
CA SER A 655 -1.38 -6.05 -24.07
C SER A 655 -2.41 -4.94 -23.91
N LEU A 656 -3.59 -5.31 -23.45
CA LEU A 656 -4.65 -4.40 -23.05
C LEU A 656 -5.14 -4.83 -21.68
N ALA A 657 -5.15 -3.91 -20.74
CA ALA A 657 -5.79 -4.10 -19.45
C ALA A 657 -6.72 -2.91 -19.18
N PHE A 658 -7.94 -3.19 -18.80
CA PHE A 658 -8.99 -2.22 -18.52
C PHE A 658 -9.67 -2.55 -17.21
N ASN A 659 -9.89 -1.53 -16.39
CA ASN A 659 -10.76 -1.61 -15.23
C ASN A 659 -11.78 -0.46 -15.28
N TRP A 660 -13.03 -0.81 -15.07
CA TRP A 660 -14.08 0.12 -14.68
C TRP A 660 -14.59 -0.29 -13.32
N ASN A 661 -14.67 0.65 -12.40
CA ASN A 661 -15.28 0.41 -11.09
C ASN A 661 -16.04 1.64 -10.61
N LYS A 662 -17.08 1.41 -9.83
CA LYS A 662 -17.88 2.45 -9.20
C LYS A 662 -18.29 2.02 -7.81
N THR A 663 -17.96 2.82 -6.82
CA THR A 663 -18.43 2.67 -5.44
C THR A 663 -19.57 3.63 -5.18
N SER A 664 -20.66 3.14 -4.61
CA SER A 664 -21.80 3.91 -4.08
C SER A 664 -21.94 3.65 -2.59
N ILE A 665 -22.42 4.65 -1.88
CA ILE A 665 -22.82 4.53 -0.48
C ILE A 665 -24.32 4.17 -0.51
N GLU A 666 -24.67 3.05 0.13
CA GLU A 666 -26.03 2.53 0.20
C GLU A 666 -26.73 2.98 1.48
N ASP A 667 -25.96 3.11 2.58
CA ASP A 667 -26.45 3.61 3.86
C ASP A 667 -25.35 4.39 4.58
N VAL A 668 -25.76 5.39 5.38
CA VAL A 668 -24.88 6.21 6.22
C VAL A 668 -25.44 6.24 7.63
N ARG A 669 -24.60 5.93 8.61
CA ARG A 669 -24.98 6.01 10.02
C ARG A 669 -25.50 7.38 10.37
N ASP A 670 -26.66 7.44 11.00
CA ASP A 670 -27.26 8.67 11.51
C ASP A 670 -26.36 9.38 12.53
N THR A 671 -26.43 10.71 12.52
CA THR A 671 -25.77 11.50 13.55
C THR A 671 -26.38 11.20 14.93
N PRO A 672 -25.56 10.80 15.93
CA PRO A 672 -26.03 10.43 17.24
C PRO A 672 -26.86 11.53 17.94
N ALA A 673 -27.84 11.12 18.75
CA ALA A 673 -28.69 12.05 19.47
C ALA A 673 -27.91 12.98 20.44
N SER A 674 -26.75 12.55 20.95
CA SER A 674 -25.83 13.38 21.75
C SER A 674 -25.31 14.60 21.02
N LEU A 675 -25.26 14.54 19.68
CA LEU A 675 -24.86 15.65 18.81
C LEU A 675 -26.04 16.45 18.27
N ALA A 676 -27.27 16.16 18.69
CA ALA A 676 -28.45 16.88 18.24
C ALA A 676 -28.33 18.37 18.56
N GLY A 677 -28.63 19.22 17.58
CA GLY A 677 -28.55 20.69 17.72
C GLY A 677 -27.11 21.24 17.67
N SER A 678 -26.07 20.41 17.58
CA SER A 678 -24.67 20.87 17.45
C SER A 678 -24.34 21.46 16.07
N GLY A 679 -25.11 21.13 15.03
CA GLY A 679 -24.78 21.42 13.64
C GLY A 679 -23.75 20.47 13.01
N ILE A 680 -23.26 19.47 13.75
CA ILE A 680 -22.29 18.48 13.28
C ILE A 680 -23.01 17.35 12.53
N THR A 681 -22.51 17.00 11.37
CA THR A 681 -22.78 15.73 10.69
C THR A 681 -21.66 14.77 11.06
N LEU A 682 -22.00 13.59 11.60
CA LEU A 682 -21.00 12.63 12.11
C LEU A 682 -19.98 12.23 11.04
N VAL A 683 -20.45 12.01 9.83
CA VAL A 683 -19.61 11.73 8.66
C VAL A 683 -20.02 12.64 7.53
N GLY A 684 -19.12 13.50 7.09
CA GLY A 684 -19.40 14.53 6.11
C GLY A 684 -19.13 14.09 4.67
N ARG A 685 -19.58 14.93 3.75
CA ARG A 685 -19.46 14.73 2.31
C ARG A 685 -18.01 14.61 1.81
N ASP A 686 -17.04 15.14 2.53
CA ASP A 686 -15.63 14.97 2.24
C ASP A 686 -15.22 13.48 2.39
N ARG A 687 -15.69 12.80 3.43
CA ARG A 687 -15.49 11.36 3.64
C ARG A 687 -16.21 10.51 2.61
N GLU A 688 -17.44 10.89 2.25
CA GLU A 688 -18.18 10.26 1.16
C GLU A 688 -17.42 10.37 -0.17
N GLY A 689 -16.81 11.54 -0.42
CA GLY A 689 -16.00 11.80 -1.61
C GLY A 689 -14.77 10.92 -1.69
N ASP A 690 -14.09 10.69 -0.57
CA ASP A 690 -12.93 9.79 -0.49
C ASP A 690 -13.28 8.37 -0.95
N LEU A 691 -14.48 7.88 -0.63
CA LEU A 691 -14.95 6.55 -0.98
C LEU A 691 -15.49 6.42 -2.41
N THR A 692 -16.06 7.49 -2.96
CA THR A 692 -16.88 7.39 -4.17
C THR A 692 -16.24 7.98 -5.42
N VAL A 693 -15.50 9.11 -5.29
CA VAL A 693 -15.03 9.90 -6.45
C VAL A 693 -13.55 10.26 -6.44
N ALA A 694 -12.83 9.94 -5.36
CA ALA A 694 -11.41 10.26 -5.23
C ALA A 694 -10.49 9.32 -6.03
N SER A 695 -10.98 8.13 -6.43
CA SER A 695 -10.29 7.20 -7.32
C SER A 695 -10.88 7.25 -8.74
N PRO A 696 -10.09 7.04 -9.80
CA PRO A 696 -10.61 7.04 -11.16
C PRO A 696 -11.57 5.85 -11.38
N GLU A 697 -12.78 6.13 -11.88
CA GLU A 697 -13.74 5.07 -12.25
C GLU A 697 -13.25 4.20 -13.41
N THR A 698 -12.37 4.71 -14.27
CA THR A 698 -11.83 3.96 -15.41
C THR A 698 -10.31 4.10 -15.49
N LYS A 699 -9.65 2.98 -15.76
CA LYS A 699 -8.23 2.96 -16.07
C LYS A 699 -7.96 2.00 -17.23
N TRP A 700 -7.21 2.47 -18.23
CA TRP A 700 -6.77 1.68 -19.38
C TRP A 700 -5.27 1.60 -19.38
N ILE A 701 -4.72 0.44 -19.66
CA ILE A 701 -3.29 0.23 -19.88
C ILE A 701 -3.15 -0.49 -21.22
N LEU A 702 -2.46 0.12 -22.16
CA LEU A 702 -2.18 -0.43 -23.47
C LEU A 702 -0.66 -0.59 -23.59
N GLY A 703 -0.20 -1.77 -23.96
CA GLY A 703 1.21 -2.08 -24.09
C GLY A 703 1.55 -2.68 -25.46
N ALA A 704 2.77 -2.38 -25.91
CA ALA A 704 3.43 -3.03 -27.02
C ALA A 704 4.86 -3.33 -26.62
N ASN A 705 5.23 -4.60 -26.51
CA ASN A 705 6.59 -5.05 -26.24
C ASN A 705 7.12 -5.70 -27.52
N TRP A 706 8.02 -4.99 -28.20
CA TRP A 706 8.66 -5.45 -29.41
C TRP A 706 10.06 -5.95 -29.08
N LYS A 707 10.35 -7.18 -29.51
CA LYS A 707 11.66 -7.80 -29.36
C LYS A 707 12.16 -8.28 -30.72
N VAL A 708 13.38 -7.90 -31.10
CA VAL A 708 14.07 -8.36 -32.28
C VAL A 708 15.54 -8.56 -31.93
N ASP A 709 16.04 -9.78 -32.08
CA ASP A 709 17.36 -10.20 -31.63
C ASP A 709 17.61 -9.70 -30.17
N ASP A 710 18.66 -8.92 -29.99
CA ASP A 710 19.07 -8.36 -28.68
C ASP A 710 18.38 -7.04 -28.30
N LEU A 711 17.56 -6.50 -29.20
CA LEU A 711 16.86 -5.23 -28.99
C LEU A 711 15.46 -5.50 -28.44
N ALA A 712 15.10 -4.85 -27.34
CA ALA A 712 13.76 -4.82 -26.80
C ALA A 712 13.26 -3.38 -26.68
N VAL A 713 12.04 -3.12 -27.14
CA VAL A 713 11.35 -1.83 -27.00
C VAL A 713 10.01 -2.04 -26.33
N ASN A 714 9.81 -1.40 -25.19
CA ASN A 714 8.55 -1.44 -24.48
C ASN A 714 7.88 -0.07 -24.53
N LEU A 715 6.70 -0.01 -25.09
CA LEU A 715 5.84 1.17 -25.13
C LEU A 715 4.55 0.85 -24.35
N GLN A 716 4.27 1.65 -23.34
CA GLN A 716 3.05 1.54 -22.55
C GLN A 716 2.34 2.89 -22.49
N THR A 717 1.03 2.91 -22.67
CA THR A 717 0.24 4.11 -22.43
C THR A 717 -0.91 3.80 -21.49
N THR A 718 -1.05 4.62 -20.44
CA THR A 718 -2.06 4.48 -19.40
C THR A 718 -3.00 5.68 -19.44
N ARG A 719 -4.32 5.40 -19.54
CA ARG A 719 -5.34 6.43 -19.35
C ARG A 719 -5.91 6.35 -17.96
N TYR A 720 -5.73 7.38 -17.19
CA TYR A 720 -6.41 7.58 -15.92
C TYR A 720 -7.71 8.35 -16.15
N GLY A 721 -8.84 7.86 -15.61
CA GLY A 721 -10.12 8.55 -15.59
C GLY A 721 -10.05 9.84 -14.77
N SER A 722 -11.08 10.66 -14.88
CA SER A 722 -11.23 11.85 -14.03
C SER A 722 -11.50 11.46 -12.58
N VAL A 723 -11.04 12.30 -11.63
CA VAL A 723 -11.31 12.17 -10.21
C VAL A 723 -11.82 13.48 -9.64
N LYS A 724 -12.44 13.41 -8.45
CA LYS A 724 -12.88 14.59 -7.71
C LYS A 724 -12.44 14.49 -6.26
N THR A 725 -12.18 15.64 -5.66
CA THR A 725 -12.07 15.79 -4.21
C THR A 725 -13.26 16.61 -3.76
N LEU A 726 -14.08 16.06 -2.87
CA LEU A 726 -15.18 16.79 -2.26
C LEU A 726 -14.66 17.43 -0.98
N ALA A 727 -14.93 18.72 -0.83
CA ALA A 727 -14.65 19.45 0.40
C ALA A 727 -15.88 19.45 1.33
N VAL A 728 -15.69 19.76 2.61
CA VAL A 728 -16.80 19.95 3.55
C VAL A 728 -17.81 20.96 2.99
N ASN A 729 -17.32 22.08 2.45
CA ASN A 729 -18.13 23.05 1.72
C ASN A 729 -18.03 22.77 0.19
N PRO A 730 -19.16 22.64 -0.53
CA PRO A 730 -19.16 22.37 -1.97
C PRO A 730 -18.38 23.37 -2.84
N SER A 731 -18.25 24.63 -2.39
CA SER A 731 -17.40 25.61 -3.08
C SER A 731 -15.92 25.23 -3.12
N GLY A 732 -15.50 24.35 -2.23
CA GLY A 732 -14.16 23.79 -2.15
C GLY A 732 -13.91 22.58 -3.05
N ASP A 733 -14.90 22.07 -3.76
CA ASP A 733 -14.77 20.89 -4.62
C ASP A 733 -13.74 21.10 -5.73
N ARG A 734 -13.01 20.03 -6.05
CA ARG A 734 -11.98 20.03 -7.10
C ARG A 734 -12.20 18.85 -8.03
N SER A 735 -11.96 19.06 -9.31
CA SER A 735 -12.04 18.03 -10.34
C SER A 735 -10.74 17.98 -11.13
N PHE A 736 -10.25 16.79 -11.39
CA PHE A 736 -9.06 16.52 -12.20
C PHE A 736 -9.50 15.74 -13.44
N GLY A 737 -9.26 16.27 -14.62
CA GLY A 737 -9.61 15.68 -15.90
C GLY A 737 -8.81 14.40 -16.17
N ALA A 738 -9.37 13.53 -17.01
CA ALA A 738 -8.68 12.34 -17.47
C ALA A 738 -7.42 12.67 -18.27
N LYS A 739 -6.35 11.88 -18.10
CA LYS A 739 -5.07 12.06 -18.77
C LYS A 739 -4.53 10.75 -19.32
N TRP A 740 -3.78 10.85 -20.42
CA TRP A 740 -2.98 9.76 -20.97
C TRP A 740 -1.52 9.96 -20.56
N ILE A 741 -0.90 8.91 -20.04
CA ILE A 741 0.51 8.88 -19.65
C ILE A 741 1.19 7.81 -20.48
N THR A 742 2.25 8.17 -21.20
CA THR A 742 2.99 7.25 -22.06
C THR A 742 4.39 7.02 -21.50
N ASP A 743 4.79 5.77 -21.40
CA ASP A 743 6.10 5.31 -20.92
C ASP A 743 6.81 4.60 -22.09
N LEU A 744 8.11 4.80 -22.20
CA LEU A 744 8.96 4.15 -23.21
C LEU A 744 10.23 3.63 -22.54
N ASP A 745 10.58 2.40 -22.84
CA ASP A 745 11.86 1.79 -22.48
C ASP A 745 12.49 1.13 -23.71
N VAL A 746 13.78 1.34 -23.90
CA VAL A 746 14.58 0.73 -24.95
C VAL A 746 15.79 0.06 -24.31
N ALA A 747 15.92 -1.24 -24.51
CA ALA A 747 16.97 -2.07 -23.95
C ALA A 747 17.72 -2.81 -25.04
N TYR A 748 19.03 -2.93 -24.91
CA TYR A 748 19.88 -3.74 -25.76
C TYR A 748 20.76 -4.66 -24.91
N THR A 749 20.76 -5.96 -25.22
CA THR A 749 21.54 -6.98 -24.51
C THR A 749 22.79 -7.32 -25.28
N PHE A 750 23.95 -7.09 -24.70
CA PHE A 750 25.25 -7.43 -25.24
C PHE A 750 25.70 -8.78 -24.68
N PHE A 751 26.20 -9.64 -25.56
CA PHE A 751 26.81 -10.92 -25.17
C PHE A 751 25.88 -11.85 -24.35
N ASP A 752 24.56 -11.74 -24.57
CA ASP A 752 23.52 -12.48 -23.85
C ASP A 752 23.46 -12.24 -22.32
N GLN A 753 24.25 -11.32 -21.78
CA GLN A 753 24.42 -11.10 -20.34
C GLN A 753 24.31 -9.64 -19.89
N LEU A 754 24.82 -8.70 -20.69
CA LEU A 754 24.89 -7.30 -20.29
C LEU A 754 23.78 -6.50 -20.96
N THR A 755 22.77 -6.12 -20.22
CA THR A 755 21.67 -5.29 -20.72
C THR A 755 21.86 -3.82 -20.36
N VAL A 756 21.80 -2.95 -21.35
CA VAL A 756 21.78 -1.49 -21.17
C VAL A 756 20.42 -0.98 -21.62
N SER A 757 19.73 -0.23 -20.77
CA SER A 757 18.44 0.37 -21.13
C SER A 757 18.39 1.87 -20.84
N VAL A 758 17.60 2.56 -21.64
CA VAL A 758 17.25 3.98 -21.45
C VAL A 758 15.75 4.10 -21.62
N GLY A 759 15.13 4.79 -20.69
CA GLY A 759 13.69 4.93 -20.72
C GLY A 759 13.21 6.26 -20.16
N ALA A 760 11.92 6.48 -20.35
CA ALA A 760 11.21 7.59 -19.77
C ALA A 760 9.81 7.15 -19.32
N THR A 761 9.46 7.44 -18.09
CA THR A 761 8.07 7.37 -17.63
C THR A 761 7.44 8.74 -17.79
N ASN A 762 6.17 8.75 -18.22
CA ASN A 762 5.49 9.99 -18.61
C ASN A 762 6.32 10.81 -19.64
N LEU A 763 6.64 10.16 -20.74
CA LEU A 763 7.49 10.68 -21.82
C LEU A 763 7.12 12.10 -22.27
N PHE A 764 5.84 12.45 -22.25
CA PHE A 764 5.32 13.73 -22.71
C PHE A 764 5.15 14.78 -21.61
N ASP A 765 5.70 14.56 -20.41
CA ASP A 765 5.62 15.49 -19.25
C ASP A 765 4.17 15.90 -18.90
N VAL A 766 3.22 14.98 -19.01
CA VAL A 766 1.82 15.23 -18.70
C VAL A 766 1.67 15.47 -17.21
N ARG A 767 0.94 16.50 -16.81
CA ARG A 767 0.72 16.86 -15.41
C ARG A 767 -0.77 16.90 -15.10
N PRO A 768 -1.15 16.68 -13.83
CA PRO A 768 -2.53 16.87 -13.41
C PRO A 768 -2.99 18.31 -13.60
N ASP A 769 -4.31 18.52 -13.60
CA ASP A 769 -4.88 19.85 -13.66
C ASP A 769 -4.48 20.65 -12.40
N LYS A 770 -4.07 21.89 -12.60
CA LYS A 770 -3.75 22.82 -11.50
C LYS A 770 -5.04 23.38 -10.95
N HIS A 771 -5.13 23.41 -9.63
CA HIS A 771 -6.22 24.10 -8.95
C HIS A 771 -5.76 25.44 -8.42
N ALA A 772 -6.70 26.38 -8.34
CA ALA A 772 -6.49 27.61 -7.59
C ALA A 772 -6.12 27.28 -6.14
N VAL A 773 -5.23 28.06 -5.58
CA VAL A 773 -4.80 27.95 -4.20
C VAL A 773 -6.05 28.03 -3.31
N TYR A 774 -6.30 27.01 -2.51
CA TYR A 774 -7.39 27.01 -1.54
C TYR A 774 -6.91 27.34 -0.12
N SER A 775 -5.60 27.49 0.06
CA SER A 775 -5.00 28.00 1.30
C SER A 775 -4.16 29.24 0.99
N PRO A 776 -4.24 30.30 1.78
CA PRO A 776 -3.38 31.46 1.63
C PRO A 776 -1.89 31.12 1.64
N LEU A 777 -1.50 30.01 2.28
CA LEU A 777 -0.11 29.55 2.34
C LEU A 777 0.39 28.86 1.06
N GLY A 778 -0.45 28.69 0.04
CA GLY A 778 -0.02 28.06 -1.22
C GLY A 778 0.06 26.55 -1.17
N LEU A 779 -1.02 25.86 -0.73
CA LEU A 779 -1.08 24.40 -0.79
C LEU A 779 -0.84 23.90 -2.22
N ALA A 780 -0.31 22.69 -2.32
CA ALA A 780 0.11 22.08 -3.58
C ALA A 780 -0.93 22.24 -4.69
N PRO A 781 -0.50 22.66 -5.89
CA PRO A 781 -1.43 23.00 -6.97
C PRO A 781 -2.23 21.81 -7.50
N TYR A 782 -1.91 20.59 -7.11
CA TYR A 782 -2.45 19.38 -7.72
C TYR A 782 -3.41 18.56 -6.83
N GLY A 783 -3.56 18.83 -5.53
CA GLY A 783 -4.39 18.02 -4.65
C GLY A 783 -3.96 16.52 -4.61
N ASN A 784 -4.91 15.60 -4.79
CA ASN A 784 -4.67 14.15 -4.88
C ASN A 784 -4.94 13.66 -6.32
N PRO A 785 -4.01 13.81 -7.26
CA PRO A 785 -4.21 13.33 -8.63
C PRO A 785 -4.07 11.80 -8.71
N PRO A 786 -4.65 11.16 -9.75
CA PRO A 786 -4.61 9.71 -9.90
C PRO A 786 -3.25 9.17 -10.39
N PHE A 787 -2.27 10.02 -10.66
CA PHE A 787 -0.92 9.68 -11.08
C PHE A 787 0.09 10.68 -10.52
N HIS A 788 1.37 10.34 -10.57
CA HIS A 788 2.44 11.14 -9.98
C HIS A 788 2.53 12.56 -10.58
N PRO A 789 2.45 13.63 -9.78
CA PRO A 789 2.36 15.00 -10.28
C PRO A 789 3.70 15.61 -10.75
N GLY A 790 4.82 14.95 -10.51
CA GLY A 790 6.16 15.43 -10.85
C GLY A 790 6.44 15.54 -12.35
N GLY A 791 5.56 14.99 -13.21
CA GLY A 791 5.74 15.01 -14.65
C GLY A 791 6.65 13.91 -15.18
N GLY A 792 7.35 14.16 -16.27
CA GLY A 792 8.24 13.22 -16.94
C GLY A 792 9.47 12.86 -16.10
N TYR A 793 9.86 11.59 -16.16
CA TYR A 793 11.04 11.05 -15.48
C TYR A 793 11.83 10.20 -16.48
N TRP A 794 13.11 10.51 -16.69
CA TRP A 794 14.00 9.70 -17.50
C TRP A 794 14.94 8.88 -16.63
N TYR A 795 15.39 7.75 -17.16
CA TYR A 795 16.35 6.87 -16.48
C TYR A 795 17.27 6.15 -17.47
N SER A 796 18.39 5.71 -16.95
CA SER A 796 19.27 4.73 -17.59
C SER A 796 19.53 3.58 -16.60
N LYS A 797 19.68 2.37 -17.12
CA LYS A 797 19.93 1.17 -16.33
C LYS A 797 20.97 0.31 -17.02
N ILE A 798 21.83 -0.31 -16.24
CA ILE A 798 22.77 -1.36 -16.62
C ILE A 798 22.47 -2.58 -15.75
N ALA A 799 22.28 -3.72 -16.38
CA ALA A 799 22.05 -4.99 -15.70
C ALA A 799 22.99 -6.07 -16.27
N TYR A 800 23.37 -7.01 -15.41
CA TYR A 800 24.23 -8.12 -15.78
C TYR A 800 23.68 -9.41 -15.17
N ASP A 801 23.44 -10.39 -16.03
CA ASP A 801 23.01 -11.74 -15.68
C ASP A 801 24.18 -12.72 -15.76
N PHE A 802 24.38 -13.61 -14.74
CA PHE A 802 25.53 -14.52 -14.65
C PHE A 802 25.18 -15.89 -14.11
#